data_ae7aa14a9303d6a62f9d8246fa45fc81
#
_entry.id   ae7aa14a9303d6a62f9d8246fa45fc81
#
_cell.length_a   1.000
_cell.length_b   1.000
_cell.length_c   1.000
_cell.angle_alpha   90.00
_cell.angle_beta   90.00
_cell.angle_gamma   90.00
#
_symmetry.space_group_name_H-M   'P 1'
#
loop_
_entity.id
_entity.type
_entity.pdbx_description
1 polymer ?
#
loop_
_entity_poly.entity_id
_entity_poly.type
_entity_poly.pdbx_seq_one_letter_code
_entity_poly.pdbx_strand_id
1 'polypeptide(L)'
;MLQGFYWDSYDYTKWDNLTARSEELGSIYDLIWVPNSAMTRGGNTFQTMGYMPYLWLRHTTVFGGQSKLVNMIQTYGALGTGIIEDVVLNHKDAKAQDGEGYLTFQDETAGSYSITWDNVNYTGIVSNDDVTGGGGNPDTGEGFDGARDLDHTNARVQQNCITYQHFLLDSLGYVGFRLDMTKGYAPQYTGKYNAATNPMFSVGEYFDGNTDLLKQWINGTAVNGVIQSATFDFALKFAINDAFGGGNWNSLDMAGLIADENYKRYAVTFVDNHDTNRDHNKCGGNIEAANAFILAMPGTPCIFSLHYEDYKDAITNMIKGRRAAGVTNMSSCTSEKVNGGIIFTTTGSVGQVMVRLGSAASSAPSSSEYQLVQKGTNYAFYITKGIDWENSEKIGKIVGFPVIDKASGIYANSVTVTIKPSMANTKLVYTTDGSTPTTSSTQIATATTLTFTENTTLKVGVLMDGEVSGVVTRNYIISDADATHITVHVKAPNTDDTYIYAWDGGGGALTDEWPGTKMTQKRTVGGTEFLYYTFDKPSADYAINFLINQGDDETKTQDITEVAGDVFYTFSDGEARDLSNIYLAELYNPFVCIDKPSGNLPANKKVYINASYADATIVYTTDGSTPTASSDRATGMKELQFTQGQEVTVKAGVLVGDNVKAIVSRNYTVTAASSSNDNAGGTTSTGVTIYCKAATAPYLYSWQDGGGEHNGPWPGTQMTATTTIDGEQWWTHTYDVSPINIIFNNGNGAQTIDIKGLTTDSYFEYNGTTSATNVTSQHTDMPDADIPSCATWVNNDLFIYFEANQYYEPYTWIWNDNTNFTGGAWPGSALIDVAGVAPSGKNIYRWSYGNVPTTLPSGILFSNHGAPQTSDFLLVNGGYYTEQGLLGTVAQPSAVAGDVNGDGECTGSDVTALYNLILYNDSSAIVNGDQNGDGSITGSDVTAVYNIILGL
;
A
#
# COMPACT_ATOMS: atom_id res chain seq x y z
N MET A 1 16.76 -5.17 -14.52
CA MET A 1 15.57 -5.88 -13.99
C MET A 1 15.65 -7.36 -14.34
N LEU A 2 14.94 -8.22 -13.59
CA LEU A 2 14.83 -9.66 -13.86
C LEU A 2 13.38 -9.99 -14.22
N GLN A 3 13.15 -10.76 -15.30
CA GLN A 3 11.91 -11.52 -15.43
C GLN A 3 12.03 -12.79 -14.59
N GLY A 4 11.32 -12.87 -13.47
CA GLY A 4 11.44 -13.90 -12.45
C GLY A 4 10.68 -15.21 -12.75
N PHE A 5 10.25 -15.43 -13.98
CA PHE A 5 9.45 -16.60 -14.38
C PHE A 5 9.65 -16.94 -15.86
N TYR A 6 9.17 -18.15 -16.21
CA TYR A 6 9.07 -18.64 -17.59
C TYR A 6 7.79 -19.47 -17.73
N TRP A 7 7.36 -19.81 -18.94
CA TRP A 7 6.17 -20.64 -19.15
C TRP A 7 6.26 -21.96 -18.39
N ASP A 8 5.18 -22.34 -17.74
CA ASP A 8 5.03 -23.55 -16.93
C ASP A 8 5.94 -23.62 -15.69
N SER A 9 6.49 -22.48 -15.26
CA SER A 9 7.39 -22.38 -14.10
C SER A 9 6.65 -22.38 -12.76
N TYR A 10 5.51 -23.04 -12.64
CA TYR A 10 4.62 -22.96 -11.48
C TYR A 10 5.31 -23.27 -10.16
N ASP A 11 6.17 -24.30 -10.11
CA ASP A 11 6.91 -24.61 -8.89
C ASP A 11 8.07 -23.64 -8.63
N TYR A 12 8.80 -23.27 -9.69
CA TYR A 12 9.89 -22.31 -9.60
C TYR A 12 9.41 -20.94 -9.13
N THR A 13 8.23 -20.49 -9.60
CA THR A 13 7.69 -19.16 -9.42
C THR A 13 6.75 -19.06 -8.19
N LYS A 14 6.62 -20.09 -7.36
CA LYS A 14 5.88 -19.97 -6.10
C LYS A 14 6.42 -18.83 -5.27
N TRP A 15 5.53 -18.07 -4.65
CA TRP A 15 5.91 -16.91 -3.84
C TRP A 15 6.90 -17.27 -2.74
N ASP A 16 6.75 -18.44 -2.11
CA ASP A 16 7.71 -18.93 -1.11
C ASP A 16 9.10 -19.20 -1.71
N ASN A 17 9.16 -19.74 -2.93
CA ASN A 17 10.43 -20.05 -3.60
C ASN A 17 11.16 -18.78 -4.03
N LEU A 18 10.41 -17.79 -4.55
CA LEU A 18 10.98 -16.46 -4.84
C LEU A 18 11.43 -15.77 -3.55
N THR A 19 10.65 -15.87 -2.46
CA THR A 19 11.04 -15.33 -1.15
C THR A 19 12.35 -15.94 -0.65
N ALA A 20 12.52 -17.26 -0.76
CA ALA A 20 13.73 -17.96 -0.35
C ALA A 20 14.99 -17.52 -1.13
N ARG A 21 14.82 -16.93 -2.31
CA ARG A 21 15.89 -16.41 -3.15
C ARG A 21 16.14 -14.91 -2.99
N SER A 22 15.48 -14.28 -2.05
CA SER A 22 15.53 -12.82 -1.91
C SER A 22 16.92 -12.27 -1.66
N GLU A 23 17.74 -12.91 -0.84
CA GLU A 23 19.13 -12.48 -0.59
C GLU A 23 19.95 -12.52 -1.87
N GLU A 24 19.81 -13.56 -2.67
CA GLU A 24 20.50 -13.71 -3.95
C GLU A 24 20.03 -12.65 -4.96
N LEU A 25 18.75 -12.71 -5.33
CA LEU A 25 18.20 -11.88 -6.39
C LEU A 25 18.08 -10.40 -5.99
N GLY A 26 17.74 -10.14 -4.72
CA GLY A 26 17.63 -8.79 -4.18
C GLY A 26 18.96 -8.05 -4.07
N SER A 27 20.10 -8.75 -3.97
CA SER A 27 21.42 -8.12 -4.02
C SER A 27 21.84 -7.70 -5.44
N ILE A 28 21.23 -8.30 -6.46
CA ILE A 28 21.63 -8.12 -7.86
C ILE A 28 20.65 -7.20 -8.61
N TYR A 29 19.36 -7.39 -8.45
CA TYR A 29 18.33 -6.74 -9.27
C TYR A 29 17.59 -5.63 -8.53
N ASP A 30 17.34 -4.52 -9.23
CA ASP A 30 16.56 -3.40 -8.71
C ASP A 30 15.04 -3.66 -8.84
N LEU A 31 14.64 -4.35 -9.91
CA LEU A 31 13.25 -4.74 -10.19
C LEU A 31 13.17 -6.23 -10.53
N ILE A 32 12.13 -6.89 -10.06
CA ILE A 32 11.76 -8.25 -10.47
C ILE A 32 10.32 -8.24 -10.99
N TRP A 33 10.17 -8.68 -12.23
CA TRP A 33 8.88 -8.88 -12.88
C TRP A 33 8.39 -10.30 -12.59
N VAL A 34 7.21 -10.41 -11.98
CA VAL A 34 6.56 -11.67 -11.61
C VAL A 34 5.28 -11.86 -12.42
N PRO A 35 4.78 -13.13 -12.57
CA PRO A 35 3.55 -13.37 -13.32
C PRO A 35 2.34 -12.70 -12.68
N ASN A 36 1.25 -12.57 -13.45
CA ASN A 36 -0.01 -12.04 -12.96
C ASN A 36 -0.48 -12.82 -11.73
N SER A 37 -0.74 -12.09 -10.67
CA SER A 37 -1.15 -12.65 -9.38
C SER A 37 -2.67 -12.66 -9.18
N ALA A 38 -3.46 -12.07 -10.09
CA ALA A 38 -4.92 -12.09 -10.04
C ALA A 38 -5.46 -13.51 -10.16
N MET A 39 -6.55 -13.78 -9.45
CA MET A 39 -7.16 -15.12 -9.42
C MET A 39 -7.76 -15.48 -10.78
N THR A 40 -7.43 -16.65 -11.26
CA THR A 40 -8.05 -17.25 -12.46
C THR A 40 -9.32 -18.04 -12.09
N ARG A 41 -10.20 -18.34 -13.05
CA ARG A 41 -11.47 -19.03 -12.82
C ARG A 41 -11.35 -20.39 -12.14
N GLY A 42 -10.32 -21.16 -12.44
CA GLY A 42 -10.01 -22.43 -11.77
C GLY A 42 -9.37 -22.28 -10.38
N GLY A 43 -9.26 -21.06 -9.87
CA GLY A 43 -8.61 -20.78 -8.61
C GLY A 43 -7.13 -21.16 -8.63
N ASN A 44 -6.61 -21.66 -7.49
CA ASN A 44 -5.20 -22.04 -7.34
C ASN A 44 -4.80 -23.33 -8.10
N THR A 45 -5.70 -23.94 -8.85
CA THR A 45 -5.41 -25.13 -9.67
C THR A 45 -5.31 -24.80 -11.15
N PHE A 46 -5.70 -23.60 -11.57
CA PHE A 46 -5.75 -23.21 -12.98
C PHE A 46 -4.40 -22.63 -13.45
N GLN A 47 -3.78 -23.31 -14.38
CA GLN A 47 -2.39 -23.07 -14.81
C GLN A 47 -2.36 -22.32 -16.15
N THR A 48 -2.51 -21.01 -16.14
CA THR A 48 -2.36 -20.11 -17.31
C THR A 48 -1.28 -19.05 -17.14
N MET A 49 -0.37 -19.22 -16.20
CA MET A 49 0.58 -18.21 -15.79
C MET A 49 -0.05 -16.86 -15.36
N GLY A 50 -1.40 -16.87 -15.13
CA GLY A 50 -2.16 -15.69 -14.74
C GLY A 50 -2.80 -14.90 -15.90
N TYR A 51 -2.52 -15.28 -17.17
CA TYR A 51 -3.00 -14.53 -18.34
C TYR A 51 -4.50 -14.64 -18.64
N MET A 52 -5.25 -15.35 -17.79
CA MET A 52 -6.72 -15.42 -17.84
C MET A 52 -7.32 -14.93 -16.52
N PRO A 53 -7.17 -13.62 -16.15
CA PRO A 53 -7.63 -13.10 -14.88
C PRO A 53 -9.16 -13.14 -14.81
N TYR A 54 -9.66 -13.75 -13.73
CA TYR A 54 -11.08 -13.82 -13.44
C TYR A 54 -11.50 -12.81 -12.38
N LEU A 55 -10.71 -12.72 -11.27
CA LEU A 55 -10.94 -11.76 -10.19
C LEU A 55 -9.69 -10.91 -9.98
N TRP A 56 -9.83 -9.60 -10.14
CA TRP A 56 -8.73 -8.65 -10.07
C TRP A 56 -8.35 -8.26 -8.63
N LEU A 57 -9.30 -8.33 -7.70
CA LEU A 57 -9.05 -7.97 -6.29
C LEU A 57 -8.77 -9.20 -5.40
N ARG A 58 -8.53 -10.37 -5.97
CA ARG A 58 -8.19 -11.61 -5.27
C ARG A 58 -6.93 -12.23 -5.85
N HIS A 59 -5.99 -12.59 -4.96
CA HIS A 59 -4.63 -12.99 -5.33
C HIS A 59 -4.24 -14.35 -4.74
N THR A 60 -5.12 -15.34 -4.83
CA THR A 60 -4.82 -16.73 -4.51
C THR A 60 -4.77 -17.53 -5.80
N THR A 61 -3.57 -17.99 -6.16
CA THR A 61 -3.27 -18.64 -7.44
C THR A 61 -2.41 -19.88 -7.25
N VAL A 62 -2.03 -20.53 -8.34
CA VAL A 62 -1.05 -21.63 -8.34
C VAL A 62 0.29 -21.26 -7.72
N PHE A 63 0.65 -19.96 -7.72
CA PHE A 63 1.90 -19.45 -7.16
C PHE A 63 1.84 -19.32 -5.63
N GLY A 64 0.67 -19.31 -5.04
CA GLY A 64 0.43 -19.20 -3.60
C GLY A 64 -0.71 -18.25 -3.24
N GLY A 65 -1.02 -18.16 -1.95
CA GLY A 65 -2.01 -17.22 -1.42
C GLY A 65 -1.49 -15.79 -1.34
N GLN A 66 -2.41 -14.83 -1.19
CA GLN A 66 -2.11 -13.40 -1.12
C GLN A 66 -1.13 -13.04 0.00
N SER A 67 -1.26 -13.66 1.17
CA SER A 67 -0.33 -13.40 2.28
C SER A 67 1.13 -13.74 1.94
N LYS A 68 1.35 -14.83 1.20
CA LYS A 68 2.69 -15.23 0.73
C LYS A 68 3.21 -14.28 -0.35
N LEU A 69 2.33 -13.80 -1.23
CA LEU A 69 2.65 -12.76 -2.21
C LEU A 69 3.12 -11.47 -1.52
N VAL A 70 2.32 -10.97 -0.57
CA VAL A 70 2.67 -9.75 0.19
C VAL A 70 3.97 -9.94 0.97
N ASN A 71 4.18 -11.11 1.61
CA ASN A 71 5.43 -11.41 2.29
C ASN A 71 6.63 -11.39 1.33
N MET A 72 6.50 -11.96 0.12
CA MET A 72 7.54 -11.89 -0.90
C MET A 72 7.85 -10.44 -1.29
N ILE A 73 6.83 -9.64 -1.60
CA ILE A 73 6.98 -8.23 -1.96
C ILE A 73 7.70 -7.45 -0.84
N GLN A 74 7.28 -7.65 0.40
CA GLN A 74 7.90 -6.98 1.57
C GLN A 74 9.35 -7.43 1.79
N THR A 75 9.64 -8.71 1.62
CA THR A 75 11.00 -9.25 1.79
C THR A 75 11.98 -8.64 0.78
N TYR A 76 11.60 -8.59 -0.50
CA TYR A 76 12.39 -7.91 -1.53
C TYR A 76 12.46 -6.39 -1.29
N GLY A 77 11.34 -5.80 -0.88
CA GLY A 77 11.27 -4.38 -0.54
C GLY A 77 12.26 -3.99 0.56
N ALA A 78 12.42 -4.82 1.60
CA ALA A 78 13.41 -4.60 2.66
C ALA A 78 14.86 -4.58 2.15
N LEU A 79 15.12 -5.25 1.03
CA LEU A 79 16.43 -5.25 0.34
C LEU A 79 16.54 -4.12 -0.70
N GLY A 80 15.51 -3.29 -0.85
CA GLY A 80 15.45 -2.21 -1.84
C GLY A 80 15.32 -2.73 -3.27
N THR A 81 14.59 -3.85 -3.46
CA THR A 81 14.22 -4.41 -4.75
C THR A 81 12.71 -4.31 -4.90
N GLY A 82 12.25 -3.64 -5.95
CA GLY A 82 10.83 -3.53 -6.27
C GLY A 82 10.30 -4.75 -7.01
N ILE A 83 9.07 -5.13 -6.70
CA ILE A 83 8.35 -6.16 -7.46
C ILE A 83 7.35 -5.46 -8.39
N ILE A 84 7.36 -5.83 -9.67
CA ILE A 84 6.37 -5.39 -10.65
C ILE A 84 5.52 -6.58 -11.09
N GLU A 85 4.23 -6.32 -11.24
CA GLU A 85 3.28 -7.35 -11.68
C GLU A 85 3.13 -7.36 -13.20
N ASP A 86 2.88 -8.55 -13.74
CA ASP A 86 2.38 -8.73 -15.09
C ASP A 86 0.87 -8.48 -15.10
N VAL A 87 0.44 -7.34 -15.61
CA VAL A 87 -0.95 -6.88 -15.52
C VAL A 87 -1.67 -7.06 -16.83
N VAL A 88 -2.75 -7.84 -16.82
CA VAL A 88 -3.62 -8.05 -17.97
C VAL A 88 -4.82 -7.12 -17.87
N LEU A 89 -4.85 -6.08 -18.72
CA LEU A 89 -5.97 -5.14 -18.82
C LEU A 89 -6.75 -5.28 -20.13
N ASN A 90 -6.14 -5.89 -21.15
CA ASN A 90 -6.79 -6.06 -22.45
C ASN A 90 -8.09 -6.86 -22.34
N HIS A 91 -8.05 -7.96 -21.61
CA HIS A 91 -9.14 -8.92 -21.53
C HIS A 91 -9.35 -9.46 -20.13
N LYS A 92 -10.50 -10.09 -19.89
CA LYS A 92 -10.87 -10.70 -18.61
C LYS A 92 -11.69 -11.97 -18.82
N ASP A 93 -11.44 -13.00 -17.99
CA ASP A 93 -12.26 -14.20 -18.02
C ASP A 93 -13.63 -13.97 -17.36
N ALA A 94 -14.67 -14.61 -17.86
CA ALA A 94 -16.04 -14.41 -17.43
C ALA A 94 -16.47 -15.38 -16.31
N LYS A 95 -17.51 -15.01 -15.56
CA LYS A 95 -18.02 -15.71 -14.39
C LYS A 95 -18.57 -17.09 -14.70
N ALA A 96 -19.37 -17.19 -15.76
CA ALA A 96 -20.11 -18.40 -16.13
C ALA A 96 -20.36 -18.44 -17.62
N GLN A 97 -20.48 -19.65 -18.12
CA GLN A 97 -21.10 -19.90 -19.41
C GLN A 97 -22.62 -19.82 -19.19
N ASP A 98 -23.24 -18.70 -19.62
CA ASP A 98 -24.64 -18.72 -19.96
C ASP A 98 -24.77 -19.44 -21.32
N GLY A 99 -25.96 -19.77 -21.76
CA GLY A 99 -26.18 -20.60 -22.97
C GLY A 99 -25.62 -19.98 -24.28
N GLU A 100 -25.01 -18.77 -24.26
CA GLU A 100 -24.54 -18.03 -25.41
C GLU A 100 -23.06 -17.62 -25.33
N GLY A 101 -22.37 -17.99 -24.23
CA GLY A 101 -20.96 -17.66 -24.06
C GLY A 101 -20.70 -16.72 -22.88
N TYR A 102 -19.48 -16.67 -22.42
CA TYR A 102 -18.99 -16.07 -21.20
C TYR A 102 -19.06 -14.54 -21.18
N LEU A 103 -20.24 -13.95 -21.05
CA LEU A 103 -20.40 -12.47 -21.08
C LEU A 103 -20.44 -11.80 -19.69
N THR A 104 -20.67 -12.58 -18.62
CA THR A 104 -20.91 -12.02 -17.30
C THR A 104 -19.64 -11.98 -16.47
N PHE A 105 -19.22 -10.80 -16.03
CA PHE A 105 -18.15 -10.63 -15.05
C PHE A 105 -18.71 -10.65 -13.63
N GLN A 106 -17.86 -11.01 -12.68
CA GLN A 106 -18.21 -10.96 -11.26
C GLN A 106 -17.80 -9.62 -10.68
N ASP A 107 -18.73 -8.98 -9.93
CA ASP A 107 -18.40 -7.84 -9.10
C ASP A 107 -17.49 -8.26 -7.95
N GLU A 108 -16.59 -7.38 -7.55
CA GLU A 108 -15.57 -7.66 -6.54
C GLU A 108 -15.46 -6.50 -5.55
N THR A 109 -15.22 -6.85 -4.29
CA THR A 109 -14.88 -5.86 -3.26
C THR A 109 -13.74 -6.41 -2.41
N ALA A 110 -12.75 -5.57 -2.12
CA ALA A 110 -11.65 -5.86 -1.20
C ALA A 110 -11.29 -4.58 -0.42
N GLY A 111 -11.65 -4.53 0.85
CA GLY A 111 -11.51 -3.33 1.65
C GLY A 111 -12.31 -2.17 1.06
N SER A 112 -11.64 -1.05 0.79
CA SER A 112 -12.24 0.14 0.14
C SER A 112 -12.28 0.06 -1.39
N TYR A 113 -11.78 -1.01 -1.99
CA TYR A 113 -11.74 -1.17 -3.44
C TYR A 113 -12.96 -1.96 -3.92
N SER A 114 -13.67 -1.43 -4.91
CA SER A 114 -14.84 -2.06 -5.50
C SER A 114 -14.77 -2.00 -7.02
N ILE A 115 -15.06 -3.11 -7.66
CA ILE A 115 -15.12 -3.27 -9.11
C ILE A 115 -16.50 -3.83 -9.44
N THR A 116 -17.24 -3.12 -10.29
CA THR A 116 -18.60 -3.51 -10.71
C THR A 116 -18.72 -3.51 -12.23
N TRP A 117 -19.64 -4.33 -12.75
CA TRP A 117 -19.81 -4.54 -14.18
C TRP A 117 -21.27 -4.36 -14.60
N ASP A 118 -21.50 -3.84 -15.80
CA ASP A 118 -22.83 -3.90 -16.42
C ASP A 118 -23.01 -5.25 -17.09
N ASN A 119 -23.56 -6.19 -16.34
CA ASN A 119 -23.82 -7.56 -16.82
C ASN A 119 -25.21 -7.72 -17.49
N VAL A 120 -26.00 -6.66 -17.60
CA VAL A 120 -27.31 -6.68 -18.27
C VAL A 120 -27.17 -6.36 -19.75
N ASN A 121 -26.38 -5.30 -20.06
CA ASN A 121 -26.14 -4.85 -21.42
C ASN A 121 -24.74 -5.23 -21.93
N TYR A 122 -23.88 -5.79 -21.08
CA TYR A 122 -22.50 -6.24 -21.36
C TYR A 122 -21.61 -5.10 -21.90
N THR A 123 -21.83 -3.87 -21.47
CA THR A 123 -21.16 -2.67 -22.03
C THR A 123 -19.67 -2.61 -21.69
N GLY A 124 -19.17 -3.44 -20.79
CA GLY A 124 -17.74 -3.58 -20.50
C GLY A 124 -16.98 -4.45 -21.51
N ILE A 125 -17.67 -5.09 -22.46
CA ILE A 125 -17.08 -5.99 -23.46
C ILE A 125 -17.28 -5.35 -24.84
N VAL A 126 -16.24 -5.34 -25.66
CA VAL A 126 -16.30 -4.75 -27.01
C VAL A 126 -17.35 -5.42 -27.90
N SER A 127 -17.97 -4.66 -28.81
CA SER A 127 -19.03 -5.16 -29.68
C SER A 127 -18.55 -6.12 -30.76
N ASN A 128 -17.26 -6.07 -31.09
CA ASN A 128 -16.60 -6.94 -32.07
C ASN A 128 -15.62 -7.92 -31.43
N ASP A 129 -15.87 -8.33 -30.19
CA ASP A 129 -15.09 -9.35 -29.49
C ASP A 129 -14.99 -10.64 -30.35
N ASP A 130 -13.78 -11.20 -30.45
CA ASP A 130 -13.48 -12.33 -31.33
C ASP A 130 -14.16 -13.64 -30.91
N VAL A 131 -14.59 -13.72 -29.64
CA VAL A 131 -15.30 -14.93 -29.14
C VAL A 131 -16.82 -14.71 -29.13
N THR A 132 -17.28 -13.62 -28.53
CA THR A 132 -18.71 -13.26 -28.46
C THR A 132 -18.83 -11.76 -28.28
N GLY A 133 -19.39 -11.06 -29.23
CA GLY A 133 -19.55 -9.59 -29.16
C GLY A 133 -20.33 -9.16 -27.94
N GLY A 134 -19.81 -8.14 -27.23
CA GLY A 134 -20.48 -7.49 -26.11
C GLY A 134 -21.41 -6.37 -26.52
N GLY A 135 -21.85 -5.59 -25.53
CA GLY A 135 -22.71 -4.42 -25.73
C GLY A 135 -21.95 -3.10 -25.79
N GLY A 136 -20.60 -3.14 -25.70
CA GLY A 136 -19.75 -1.96 -25.73
C GLY A 136 -19.50 -1.39 -27.11
N ASN A 137 -18.53 -0.48 -27.22
CA ASN A 137 -18.05 0.06 -28.48
C ASN A 137 -17.13 -0.95 -29.19
N PRO A 138 -16.80 -0.72 -30.47
CA PRO A 138 -15.77 -1.50 -31.14
C PRO A 138 -14.42 -1.38 -30.44
N ASP A 139 -13.64 -2.46 -30.47
CA ASP A 139 -12.29 -2.49 -29.95
C ASP A 139 -11.41 -1.37 -30.55
N THR A 140 -10.49 -0.86 -29.74
CA THR A 140 -9.55 0.20 -30.11
C THR A 140 -8.16 -0.34 -30.49
N GLY A 141 -7.96 -1.65 -30.45
CA GLY A 141 -6.72 -2.34 -30.76
C GLY A 141 -6.91 -3.67 -31.49
N GLU A 142 -5.99 -4.61 -31.25
CA GLU A 142 -6.01 -5.97 -31.81
C GLU A 142 -6.86 -6.88 -30.90
N GLY A 143 -7.78 -7.68 -31.43
CA GLY A 143 -8.63 -8.60 -30.67
C GLY A 143 -7.87 -9.77 -30.07
N PHE A 144 -8.47 -10.41 -29.07
CA PHE A 144 -7.96 -11.60 -28.41
C PHE A 144 -9.06 -12.66 -28.29
N ASP A 145 -8.85 -13.85 -28.86
CA ASP A 145 -9.85 -14.92 -28.94
C ASP A 145 -9.92 -15.82 -27.68
N GLY A 146 -9.07 -15.58 -26.67
CA GLY A 146 -8.95 -16.42 -25.46
C GLY A 146 -9.88 -16.03 -24.33
N ALA A 147 -10.28 -14.78 -24.23
CA ALA A 147 -11.16 -14.22 -23.18
C ALA A 147 -11.92 -12.98 -23.71
N ARG A 148 -12.70 -12.32 -22.86
CA ARG A 148 -13.48 -11.14 -23.28
C ARG A 148 -12.62 -9.88 -23.30
N ASP A 149 -12.49 -9.27 -24.47
CA ASP A 149 -11.82 -7.98 -24.63
C ASP A 149 -12.64 -6.87 -23.99
N LEU A 150 -11.96 -6.03 -23.21
CA LEU A 150 -12.58 -4.95 -22.47
C LEU A 150 -12.75 -3.69 -23.33
N ASP A 151 -13.93 -3.08 -23.26
CA ASP A 151 -14.16 -1.78 -23.90
C ASP A 151 -13.51 -0.65 -23.08
N HIS A 152 -12.28 -0.30 -23.43
CA HIS A 152 -11.54 0.77 -22.76
C HIS A 152 -12.12 2.16 -23.01
N THR A 153 -13.08 2.34 -23.94
CA THR A 153 -13.81 3.60 -24.10
C THR A 153 -14.89 3.77 -23.03
N ASN A 154 -15.29 2.66 -22.35
CA ASN A 154 -16.28 2.67 -21.29
C ASN A 154 -15.69 3.22 -20.00
N ALA A 155 -16.32 4.25 -19.44
CA ALA A 155 -15.85 4.92 -18.22
C ALA A 155 -15.76 3.97 -17.00
N ARG A 156 -16.70 3.01 -16.88
CA ARG A 156 -16.67 2.00 -15.80
C ARG A 156 -15.48 1.05 -15.94
N VAL A 157 -15.20 0.59 -17.16
CA VAL A 157 -13.99 -0.21 -17.43
C VAL A 157 -12.73 0.54 -17.05
N GLN A 158 -12.63 1.82 -17.45
CA GLN A 158 -11.51 2.67 -17.09
C GLN A 158 -11.36 2.81 -15.58
N GLN A 159 -12.46 3.06 -14.87
CA GLN A 159 -12.44 3.16 -13.40
C GLN A 159 -12.05 1.83 -12.76
N ASN A 160 -12.54 0.70 -13.25
CA ASN A 160 -12.18 -0.63 -12.77
C ASN A 160 -10.68 -0.92 -12.97
N CYS A 161 -10.10 -0.55 -14.12
CA CYS A 161 -8.66 -0.68 -14.37
C CYS A 161 -7.83 0.19 -13.39
N ILE A 162 -8.25 1.43 -13.17
CA ILE A 162 -7.60 2.33 -12.19
C ILE A 162 -7.71 1.75 -10.77
N THR A 163 -8.90 1.27 -10.39
CA THR A 163 -9.13 0.65 -9.07
C THR A 163 -8.25 -0.59 -8.89
N TYR A 164 -8.12 -1.43 -9.90
CA TYR A 164 -7.25 -2.60 -9.86
C TYR A 164 -5.78 -2.20 -9.70
N GLN A 165 -5.27 -1.28 -10.49
CA GLN A 165 -3.89 -0.80 -10.37
C GLN A 165 -3.61 -0.15 -9.00
N HIS A 166 -4.54 0.65 -8.46
CA HIS A 166 -4.43 1.16 -7.09
C HIS A 166 -4.38 0.03 -6.06
N PHE A 167 -5.22 -0.99 -6.20
CA PHE A 167 -5.19 -2.14 -5.30
C PHE A 167 -3.82 -2.84 -5.31
N LEU A 168 -3.23 -3.03 -6.49
CA LEU A 168 -1.90 -3.63 -6.63
C LEU A 168 -0.81 -2.80 -5.94
N LEU A 169 -0.80 -1.48 -6.16
CA LEU A 169 0.19 -0.59 -5.57
C LEU A 169 -0.04 -0.41 -4.07
N ASP A 170 -1.25 -0.01 -3.69
CA ASP A 170 -1.55 0.50 -2.35
C ASP A 170 -1.77 -0.63 -1.34
N SER A 171 -2.39 -1.75 -1.76
CA SER A 171 -2.71 -2.86 -0.85
C SER A 171 -1.69 -3.98 -0.88
N LEU A 172 -1.18 -4.35 -2.06
CA LEU A 172 -0.22 -5.46 -2.17
C LEU A 172 1.24 -5.00 -2.11
N GLY A 173 1.52 -3.74 -2.48
CA GLY A 173 2.86 -3.17 -2.38
C GLY A 173 3.73 -3.35 -3.63
N TYR A 174 3.15 -3.70 -4.78
CA TYR A 174 3.86 -3.63 -6.05
C TYR A 174 4.36 -2.21 -6.31
N VAL A 175 5.46 -2.06 -7.04
CA VAL A 175 6.00 -0.72 -7.37
C VAL A 175 5.69 -0.31 -8.80
N GLY A 176 5.13 -1.20 -9.61
CA GLY A 176 4.81 -0.90 -10.99
C GLY A 176 4.33 -2.12 -11.76
N PHE A 177 4.28 -1.98 -13.08
CA PHE A 177 3.61 -2.92 -13.96
C PHE A 177 4.42 -3.27 -15.20
N ARG A 178 4.30 -4.51 -15.63
CA ARG A 178 4.41 -4.91 -17.03
C ARG A 178 2.99 -5.09 -17.56
N LEU A 179 2.61 -4.33 -18.56
CA LEU A 179 1.27 -4.38 -19.14
C LEU A 179 1.27 -5.35 -20.32
N ASP A 180 0.45 -6.38 -20.18
CA ASP A 180 0.28 -7.46 -21.15
C ASP A 180 -0.50 -6.97 -22.38
N MET A 181 -0.13 -7.47 -23.57
CA MET A 181 -0.86 -7.29 -24.81
C MET A 181 -1.34 -5.84 -25.05
N THR A 182 -0.42 -4.87 -24.94
CA THR A 182 -0.80 -3.44 -25.12
C THR A 182 -1.13 -3.04 -26.57
N LYS A 183 -1.04 -3.94 -27.52
CA LYS A 183 -1.61 -3.79 -28.87
C LYS A 183 -3.13 -3.93 -28.88
N GLY A 184 -3.71 -4.59 -27.88
CA GLY A 184 -5.13 -4.87 -27.82
C GLY A 184 -5.99 -3.66 -27.46
N TYR A 185 -5.40 -2.51 -27.11
CA TYR A 185 -6.16 -1.28 -26.87
C TYR A 185 -5.30 -0.04 -27.13
N ALA A 186 -5.96 1.09 -27.37
CA ALA A 186 -5.27 2.33 -27.72
C ALA A 186 -4.37 2.83 -26.57
N PRO A 187 -3.16 3.35 -26.88
CA PRO A 187 -2.13 3.68 -25.89
C PRO A 187 -2.52 4.78 -24.89
N GLN A 188 -3.46 5.67 -25.25
CA GLN A 188 -3.94 6.70 -24.32
C GLN A 188 -4.58 6.12 -23.05
N TYR A 189 -5.14 4.91 -23.09
CA TYR A 189 -5.70 4.26 -21.91
C TYR A 189 -4.61 3.80 -20.96
N THR A 190 -3.50 3.21 -21.45
CA THR A 190 -2.31 3.00 -20.64
C THR A 190 -1.84 4.30 -19.99
N GLY A 191 -1.77 5.37 -20.78
CA GLY A 191 -1.43 6.71 -20.29
C GLY A 191 -2.34 7.18 -19.17
N LYS A 192 -3.66 7.10 -19.38
CA LYS A 192 -4.68 7.50 -18.40
C LYS A 192 -4.55 6.73 -17.09
N TYR A 193 -4.42 5.41 -17.15
CA TYR A 193 -4.35 4.56 -15.97
C TYR A 193 -3.07 4.80 -15.17
N ASN A 194 -1.92 4.88 -15.85
CA ASN A 194 -0.64 5.16 -15.18
C ASN A 194 -0.57 6.58 -14.62
N ALA A 195 -1.13 7.59 -15.31
CA ALA A 195 -1.21 8.94 -14.78
C ALA A 195 -2.08 9.03 -13.52
N ALA A 196 -3.16 8.24 -13.44
CA ALA A 196 -4.04 8.18 -12.28
C ALA A 196 -3.40 7.47 -11.08
N THR A 197 -2.61 6.40 -11.32
CA THR A 197 -2.06 5.53 -10.27
C THR A 197 -0.60 5.80 -9.94
N ASN A 198 0.13 6.48 -10.84
CA ASN A 198 1.52 6.89 -10.68
C ASN A 198 2.50 5.77 -10.26
N PRO A 199 2.58 4.65 -11.00
CA PRO A 199 3.53 3.59 -10.71
C PRO A 199 4.98 4.09 -10.83
N MET A 200 5.90 3.56 -10.03
CA MET A 200 7.33 3.88 -10.13
C MET A 200 7.95 3.39 -11.45
N PHE A 201 7.41 2.31 -12.01
CA PHE A 201 7.86 1.73 -13.25
C PHE A 201 6.69 1.14 -14.05
N SER A 202 6.67 1.40 -15.35
CA SER A 202 5.71 0.80 -16.27
C SER A 202 6.40 0.44 -17.58
N VAL A 203 6.12 -0.76 -18.07
CA VAL A 203 6.56 -1.24 -19.39
C VAL A 203 5.43 -1.97 -20.10
N GLY A 204 5.12 -1.56 -21.32
CA GLY A 204 4.12 -2.22 -22.15
C GLY A 204 4.74 -3.28 -23.06
N GLU A 205 3.99 -4.36 -23.23
CA GLU A 205 4.28 -5.33 -24.30
C GLU A 205 3.60 -4.88 -25.59
N TYR A 206 4.29 -4.08 -26.38
CA TYR A 206 3.89 -3.79 -27.74
C TYR A 206 4.72 -4.65 -28.70
N PHE A 207 4.23 -5.86 -28.99
CA PHE A 207 4.97 -6.89 -29.73
C PHE A 207 5.09 -6.50 -31.20
N ASP A 208 6.08 -5.67 -31.55
CA ASP A 208 6.33 -5.22 -32.91
C ASP A 208 7.83 -4.97 -33.17
N GLY A 209 8.33 -5.43 -34.32
CA GLY A 209 9.69 -5.18 -34.78
C GLY A 209 9.93 -3.82 -35.44
N ASN A 210 8.89 -3.02 -35.60
CA ASN A 210 8.98 -1.69 -36.19
C ASN A 210 9.20 -0.62 -35.12
N THR A 211 10.40 -0.03 -35.13
CA THR A 211 10.79 1.02 -34.16
C THR A 211 9.86 2.22 -34.19
N ASP A 212 9.29 2.60 -35.36
CA ASP A 212 8.40 3.76 -35.44
C ASP A 212 7.06 3.48 -34.79
N LEU A 213 6.53 2.24 -34.87
CA LEU A 213 5.32 1.84 -34.16
C LEU A 213 5.55 1.81 -32.64
N LEU A 214 6.70 1.33 -32.16
CA LEU A 214 7.06 1.41 -30.75
C LEU A 214 7.09 2.87 -30.27
N LYS A 215 7.68 3.79 -31.04
CA LYS A 215 7.70 5.22 -30.73
C LYS A 215 6.30 5.85 -30.73
N GLN A 216 5.44 5.47 -31.68
CA GLN A 216 4.05 5.93 -31.72
C GLN A 216 3.28 5.47 -30.48
N TRP A 217 3.45 4.22 -30.08
CA TRP A 217 2.83 3.71 -28.86
C TRP A 217 3.33 4.46 -27.61
N ILE A 218 4.65 4.63 -27.44
CA ILE A 218 5.24 5.41 -26.34
C ILE A 218 4.62 6.81 -26.27
N ASN A 219 4.61 7.53 -27.41
CA ASN A 219 4.06 8.88 -27.48
C ASN A 219 2.55 8.92 -27.19
N GLY A 220 1.82 7.88 -27.63
CA GLY A 220 0.39 7.73 -27.37
C GLY A 220 0.04 7.54 -25.89
N THR A 221 1.00 7.14 -25.04
CA THR A 221 0.79 7.07 -23.58
C THR A 221 0.94 8.42 -22.88
N ALA A 222 1.26 9.49 -23.60
CA ALA A 222 1.51 10.79 -22.98
C ALA A 222 0.22 11.41 -22.41
N VAL A 223 0.28 11.85 -21.17
CA VAL A 223 -0.76 12.64 -20.51
C VAL A 223 -0.15 13.99 -20.12
N ASN A 224 -0.77 15.08 -20.55
CA ASN A 224 -0.26 16.44 -20.36
C ASN A 224 1.22 16.60 -20.82
N GLY A 225 1.60 15.93 -21.89
CA GLY A 225 2.95 15.96 -22.46
C GLY A 225 3.97 15.09 -21.74
N VAL A 226 3.58 14.33 -20.73
CA VAL A 226 4.44 13.40 -19.96
C VAL A 226 4.15 11.97 -20.40
N ILE A 227 5.14 11.29 -20.97
CA ILE A 227 5.06 9.87 -21.33
C ILE A 227 4.92 9.02 -20.06
N GLN A 228 3.94 8.12 -20.05
CA GLN A 228 3.54 7.35 -18.87
C GLN A 228 4.06 5.91 -18.86
N SER A 229 4.61 5.38 -19.95
CA SER A 229 5.12 4.01 -19.99
C SER A 229 6.31 3.86 -20.93
N ALA A 230 7.24 3.00 -20.53
CA ALA A 230 8.25 2.42 -21.41
C ALA A 230 7.65 1.26 -22.24
N THR A 231 8.40 0.72 -23.20
CA THR A 231 8.03 -0.52 -23.90
C THR A 231 9.21 -1.46 -24.02
N PHE A 232 8.94 -2.75 -24.19
CA PHE A 232 9.96 -3.70 -24.59
C PHE A 232 10.46 -3.38 -26.00
N ASP A 233 11.79 -3.36 -26.18
CA ASP A 233 12.43 -3.04 -27.46
C ASP A 233 12.49 -4.29 -28.36
N PHE A 234 11.34 -4.66 -28.93
CA PHE A 234 11.24 -5.80 -29.83
C PHE A 234 12.02 -5.58 -31.13
N ALA A 235 12.18 -4.35 -31.58
CA ALA A 235 13.00 -4.04 -32.74
C ALA A 235 14.47 -4.43 -32.49
N LEU A 236 15.00 -4.09 -31.32
CA LEU A 236 16.32 -4.53 -30.88
C LEU A 236 16.38 -6.05 -30.69
N LYS A 237 15.34 -6.67 -30.14
CA LYS A 237 15.23 -8.12 -29.93
C LYS A 237 15.42 -8.87 -31.25
N PHE A 238 14.79 -8.44 -32.35
CA PHE A 238 14.96 -9.08 -33.65
C PHE A 238 16.35 -8.85 -34.23
N ALA A 239 16.96 -7.68 -34.06
CA ALA A 239 18.33 -7.42 -34.39
C ALA A 239 19.32 -8.33 -33.62
N ILE A 240 19.06 -8.59 -32.34
CA ILE A 240 19.80 -9.53 -31.51
C ILE A 240 19.72 -10.95 -32.10
N ASN A 241 18.53 -11.41 -32.52
CA ASN A 241 18.32 -12.71 -33.13
C ASN A 241 19.16 -12.85 -34.42
N ASP A 242 19.15 -11.83 -35.28
CA ASP A 242 19.92 -11.82 -36.52
C ASP A 242 21.43 -11.81 -36.27
N ALA A 243 21.90 -11.08 -35.25
CA ALA A 243 23.31 -11.03 -34.90
C ALA A 243 23.81 -12.34 -34.27
N PHE A 244 23.17 -12.80 -33.21
CA PHE A 244 23.68 -13.91 -32.41
C PHE A 244 23.28 -15.30 -32.97
N GLY A 245 22.12 -15.40 -33.65
CA GLY A 245 21.66 -16.59 -34.33
C GLY A 245 22.16 -16.68 -35.77
N GLY A 246 22.15 -15.57 -36.48
CA GLY A 246 22.53 -15.47 -37.90
C GLY A 246 23.99 -15.10 -38.18
N GLY A 247 24.70 -14.58 -37.19
CA GLY A 247 26.07 -14.06 -37.35
C GLY A 247 26.17 -12.70 -38.01
N ASN A 248 25.05 -12.00 -38.21
CA ASN A 248 25.00 -10.67 -38.81
C ASN A 248 25.25 -9.57 -37.78
N TRP A 249 26.48 -9.42 -37.31
CA TRP A 249 26.85 -8.46 -36.26
C TRP A 249 26.45 -7.00 -36.56
N ASN A 250 26.36 -6.67 -37.88
CA ASN A 250 26.00 -5.32 -38.30
C ASN A 250 24.51 -4.97 -38.03
N SER A 251 23.65 -5.95 -37.80
CA SER A 251 22.25 -5.72 -37.47
C SER A 251 22.08 -5.02 -36.13
N LEU A 252 23.06 -5.09 -35.22
CA LEU A 252 23.04 -4.41 -33.94
C LEU A 252 23.32 -2.91 -34.01
N ASP A 253 23.95 -2.45 -35.12
CA ASP A 253 24.33 -1.06 -35.29
C ASP A 253 23.09 -0.20 -35.55
N MET A 254 22.86 0.82 -34.71
CA MET A 254 21.70 1.69 -34.78
C MET A 254 20.33 0.95 -34.71
N ALA A 255 20.29 -0.16 -33.98
CA ALA A 255 19.07 -0.97 -33.83
C ALA A 255 18.20 -0.52 -32.65
N GLY A 256 16.89 -0.61 -32.84
CA GLY A 256 15.86 -0.41 -31.81
C GLY A 256 15.77 1.01 -31.26
N LEU A 257 15.07 1.10 -30.16
CA LEU A 257 14.84 2.36 -29.43
C LEU A 257 16.11 2.90 -28.77
N ILE A 258 17.05 2.03 -28.41
CA ILE A 258 18.32 2.44 -27.75
C ILE A 258 19.22 3.28 -28.67
N ALA A 259 19.02 3.24 -29.97
CA ALA A 259 19.74 4.04 -30.95
C ALA A 259 19.24 5.48 -31.05
N ASP A 260 18.09 5.80 -30.48
CA ASP A 260 17.46 7.15 -30.53
C ASP A 260 17.60 7.83 -29.17
N GLU A 261 18.26 9.00 -29.16
CA GLU A 261 18.52 9.80 -27.96
C GLU A 261 17.24 10.20 -27.19
N ASN A 262 16.10 10.34 -27.87
CA ASN A 262 14.83 10.71 -27.26
C ASN A 262 14.08 9.50 -26.70
N TYR A 263 14.37 8.30 -27.17
CA TYR A 263 13.58 7.10 -26.83
C TYR A 263 14.35 6.05 -26.02
N LYS A 264 15.69 6.07 -25.98
CA LYS A 264 16.51 5.09 -25.26
C LYS A 264 16.12 4.95 -23.77
N ARG A 265 15.65 6.04 -23.13
CA ARG A 265 15.16 5.99 -21.74
C ARG A 265 13.91 5.13 -21.55
N TYR A 266 13.11 4.98 -22.61
CA TYR A 266 11.88 4.18 -22.61
C TYR A 266 12.09 2.76 -23.18
N ALA A 267 13.32 2.41 -23.53
CA ALA A 267 13.67 1.11 -24.06
C ALA A 267 13.92 0.11 -22.92
N VAL A 268 13.10 -0.92 -22.80
CA VAL A 268 13.39 -2.09 -21.99
C VAL A 268 13.98 -3.17 -22.90
N THR A 269 15.30 -3.36 -22.79
CA THR A 269 16.06 -4.27 -23.66
C THR A 269 16.05 -5.69 -23.09
N PHE A 270 15.96 -6.69 -23.94
CA PHE A 270 15.92 -8.09 -23.54
C PHE A 270 16.46 -9.02 -24.63
N VAL A 271 16.92 -10.19 -24.25
CA VAL A 271 17.38 -11.24 -25.20
C VAL A 271 16.23 -12.18 -25.53
N ASP A 272 15.61 -12.76 -24.52
CA ASP A 272 14.36 -13.51 -24.61
C ASP A 272 13.45 -13.17 -23.41
N ASN A 273 12.18 -13.48 -23.56
CA ASN A 273 11.19 -13.52 -22.49
C ASN A 273 10.48 -14.90 -22.50
N HIS A 274 9.46 -15.06 -21.70
CA HIS A 274 8.70 -16.30 -21.58
C HIS A 274 8.03 -16.72 -22.91
N ASP A 275 7.58 -15.76 -23.75
CA ASP A 275 6.97 -16.03 -25.05
C ASP A 275 8.01 -16.32 -26.11
N THR A 276 8.96 -15.42 -26.31
CA THR A 276 9.96 -15.57 -27.37
C THR A 276 10.84 -16.80 -27.15
N ASN A 277 11.09 -17.20 -25.90
CA ASN A 277 11.87 -18.43 -25.62
C ASN A 277 11.11 -19.73 -25.98
N ARG A 278 9.78 -19.68 -26.01
CA ARG A 278 8.91 -20.82 -26.33
C ARG A 278 8.71 -20.97 -27.84
N ASP A 279 8.62 -19.85 -28.54
CA ASP A 279 8.27 -19.77 -29.95
C ASP A 279 9.47 -19.73 -30.90
N HIS A 280 9.20 -19.57 -32.19
CA HIS A 280 10.19 -19.43 -33.25
C HIS A 280 11.08 -18.18 -33.15
N ASN A 281 10.74 -17.26 -32.24
CA ASN A 281 11.46 -16.01 -32.00
C ASN A 281 12.57 -16.13 -30.96
N LYS A 282 12.84 -17.32 -30.44
CA LYS A 282 13.93 -17.56 -29.49
C LYS A 282 15.27 -17.13 -30.10
N CYS A 283 16.10 -16.47 -29.28
CA CYS A 283 17.47 -16.15 -29.68
C CYS A 283 18.27 -17.44 -29.93
N GLY A 284 18.70 -17.63 -31.18
CA GLY A 284 19.60 -18.70 -31.53
C GLY A 284 21.04 -18.35 -31.21
N GLY A 285 21.89 -19.36 -31.02
CA GLY A 285 23.33 -19.15 -30.85
C GLY A 285 23.77 -18.78 -29.44
N ASN A 286 24.59 -17.74 -29.26
CA ASN A 286 25.27 -17.48 -28.01
C ASN A 286 24.49 -16.56 -27.10
N ILE A 287 23.65 -17.13 -26.19
CA ILE A 287 22.78 -16.44 -25.25
C ILE A 287 23.60 -15.60 -24.25
N GLU A 288 24.75 -16.13 -23.77
CA GLU A 288 25.63 -15.41 -22.84
C GLU A 288 26.15 -14.11 -23.46
N ALA A 289 26.62 -14.19 -24.73
CA ALA A 289 27.09 -13.01 -25.47
C ALA A 289 25.95 -11.99 -25.74
N ALA A 290 24.74 -12.46 -26.00
CA ALA A 290 23.59 -11.58 -26.20
C ALA A 290 23.21 -10.82 -24.89
N ASN A 291 23.29 -11.49 -23.74
CA ASN A 291 23.15 -10.82 -22.44
C ASN A 291 24.32 -9.84 -22.19
N ALA A 292 25.55 -10.17 -22.58
CA ALA A 292 26.68 -9.23 -22.49
C ALA A 292 26.42 -7.96 -23.31
N PHE A 293 25.82 -8.10 -24.48
CA PHE A 293 25.42 -6.96 -25.30
C PHE A 293 24.42 -6.05 -24.60
N ILE A 294 23.25 -6.56 -24.19
CA ILE A 294 22.21 -5.69 -23.55
C ILE A 294 22.71 -5.08 -22.24
N LEU A 295 23.58 -5.77 -21.50
CA LEU A 295 24.18 -5.24 -20.26
C LEU A 295 25.24 -4.17 -20.53
N ALA A 296 25.85 -4.13 -21.70
CA ALA A 296 26.78 -3.08 -22.11
C ALA A 296 26.09 -1.83 -22.66
N MET A 297 24.85 -1.94 -23.15
CA MET A 297 24.15 -0.88 -23.90
C MET A 297 23.35 0.07 -23.00
N PRO A 298 22.94 1.28 -23.47
CA PRO A 298 21.92 2.09 -22.81
C PRO A 298 20.56 1.34 -22.78
N GLY A 299 19.55 1.97 -22.21
CA GLY A 299 18.24 1.32 -21.96
C GLY A 299 18.21 0.56 -20.63
N THR A 300 17.07 -0.03 -20.33
CA THR A 300 16.84 -0.82 -19.11
C THR A 300 16.93 -2.32 -19.44
N PRO A 301 18.02 -3.02 -19.12
CA PRO A 301 18.15 -4.42 -19.44
C PRO A 301 17.23 -5.28 -18.56
N CYS A 302 16.45 -6.15 -19.20
CA CYS A 302 15.63 -7.19 -18.59
C CYS A 302 16.26 -8.56 -18.86
N ILE A 303 16.75 -9.19 -17.79
CA ILE A 303 17.33 -10.53 -17.85
C ILE A 303 16.23 -11.57 -17.69
N PHE A 304 16.22 -12.58 -18.55
CA PHE A 304 15.28 -13.69 -18.45
C PHE A 304 15.76 -14.72 -17.43
N SER A 305 14.86 -15.26 -16.60
CA SER A 305 15.22 -16.18 -15.50
C SER A 305 16.03 -17.39 -15.96
N LEU A 306 15.66 -18.04 -17.07
CA LEU A 306 16.43 -19.19 -17.57
C LEU A 306 17.84 -18.80 -17.99
N HIS A 307 18.03 -17.62 -18.59
CA HIS A 307 19.37 -17.13 -18.93
C HIS A 307 20.18 -16.84 -17.67
N TYR A 308 19.56 -16.32 -16.64
CA TYR A 308 20.23 -16.10 -15.36
C TYR A 308 20.67 -17.41 -14.72
N GLU A 309 19.81 -18.44 -14.70
CA GLU A 309 20.17 -19.76 -14.15
C GLU A 309 21.33 -20.41 -14.91
N ASP A 310 21.32 -20.32 -16.24
CA ASP A 310 22.37 -20.93 -17.09
C ASP A 310 23.71 -20.20 -17.02
N TYR A 311 23.69 -18.86 -16.82
CA TYR A 311 24.90 -18.01 -16.92
C TYR A 311 25.06 -17.09 -15.72
N LYS A 312 24.67 -17.55 -14.55
CA LYS A 312 24.55 -16.78 -13.31
C LYS A 312 25.77 -15.91 -13.01
N ASP A 313 26.96 -16.53 -12.95
CA ASP A 313 28.17 -15.81 -12.58
C ASP A 313 28.57 -14.77 -13.63
N ALA A 314 28.46 -15.13 -14.91
CA ALA A 314 28.80 -14.22 -15.99
C ALA A 314 27.86 -13.00 -16.03
N ILE A 315 26.55 -13.23 -15.91
CA ILE A 315 25.55 -12.17 -15.89
C ILE A 315 25.75 -11.26 -14.65
N THR A 316 25.97 -11.86 -13.48
CA THR A 316 26.23 -11.11 -12.25
C THR A 316 27.47 -10.22 -12.37
N ASN A 317 28.58 -10.74 -12.92
CA ASN A 317 29.81 -9.98 -13.15
C ASN A 317 29.57 -8.80 -14.10
N MET A 318 28.85 -9.02 -15.19
CA MET A 318 28.52 -7.96 -16.15
C MET A 318 27.56 -6.90 -15.58
N ILE A 319 26.58 -7.29 -14.75
CA ILE A 319 25.73 -6.35 -14.03
C ILE A 319 26.56 -5.48 -13.08
N LYS A 320 27.48 -6.09 -12.31
CA LYS A 320 28.39 -5.36 -11.44
C LYS A 320 29.29 -4.41 -12.24
N GLY A 321 29.84 -4.86 -13.37
CA GLY A 321 30.67 -4.03 -14.26
C GLY A 321 29.91 -2.84 -14.83
N ARG A 322 28.69 -3.07 -15.35
CA ARG A 322 27.79 -2.00 -15.83
C ARG A 322 27.53 -0.96 -14.73
N ARG A 323 27.20 -1.44 -13.54
CA ARG A 323 26.86 -0.60 -12.37
C ARG A 323 28.08 0.21 -11.92
N ALA A 324 29.23 -0.42 -11.79
CA ALA A 324 30.48 0.22 -11.38
C ALA A 324 30.92 1.33 -12.35
N ALA A 325 30.70 1.14 -13.65
CA ALA A 325 30.99 2.15 -14.65
C ALA A 325 29.94 3.29 -14.68
N GLY A 326 28.82 3.15 -13.95
CA GLY A 326 27.75 4.15 -13.91
C GLY A 326 26.93 4.23 -15.20
N VAL A 327 26.77 3.13 -15.93
CA VAL A 327 25.95 3.09 -17.15
C VAL A 327 24.47 3.06 -16.78
N THR A 328 23.71 3.94 -17.39
CA THR A 328 22.25 4.11 -17.20
C THR A 328 21.49 3.89 -18.52
N ASN A 329 20.16 4.03 -18.46
CA ASN A 329 19.32 4.00 -19.65
C ASN A 329 19.53 5.23 -20.57
N MET A 330 20.18 6.29 -20.07
CA MET A 330 20.47 7.53 -20.80
C MET A 330 21.93 7.63 -21.29
N SER A 331 22.76 6.65 -20.99
CA SER A 331 24.17 6.67 -21.38
C SER A 331 24.36 6.79 -22.89
N SER A 332 25.39 7.51 -23.32
CA SER A 332 25.78 7.58 -24.73
C SER A 332 26.56 6.33 -25.13
N CYS A 333 26.36 5.87 -26.35
CA CYS A 333 27.02 4.70 -26.88
C CYS A 333 27.56 4.98 -28.29
N THR A 334 28.74 4.43 -28.60
CA THR A 334 29.32 4.45 -29.94
C THR A 334 29.60 3.02 -30.41
N SER A 335 29.55 2.81 -31.71
CA SER A 335 29.86 1.53 -32.35
C SER A 335 31.07 1.62 -33.27
N GLU A 336 31.83 0.52 -33.39
CA GLU A 336 32.88 0.34 -34.35
C GLU A 336 32.72 -1.03 -35.05
N LYS A 337 32.49 -1.00 -36.37
CA LYS A 337 32.37 -2.21 -37.18
C LYS A 337 33.74 -2.76 -37.51
N VAL A 338 33.94 -4.06 -37.30
CA VAL A 338 35.14 -4.80 -37.70
C VAL A 338 34.75 -5.98 -38.58
N ASN A 339 35.71 -6.52 -39.31
CA ASN A 339 35.38 -7.67 -40.17
C ASN A 339 34.99 -8.90 -39.32
N GLY A 340 33.72 -9.31 -39.40
CA GLY A 340 33.16 -10.43 -38.67
C GLY A 340 32.79 -10.13 -37.20
N GLY A 341 32.67 -8.86 -36.82
CA GLY A 341 32.25 -8.45 -35.48
C GLY A 341 31.94 -6.96 -35.34
N ILE A 342 31.62 -6.56 -34.14
CA ILE A 342 31.31 -5.16 -33.77
C ILE A 342 31.75 -4.87 -32.35
N ILE A 343 32.13 -3.62 -32.09
CA ILE A 343 32.53 -3.14 -30.77
C ILE A 343 31.55 -2.03 -30.37
N PHE A 344 31.04 -2.07 -29.14
CA PHE A 344 30.28 -0.95 -28.58
C PHE A 344 31.03 -0.42 -27.36
N THR A 345 31.03 0.92 -27.22
CA THR A 345 31.58 1.61 -26.09
C THR A 345 30.52 2.56 -25.52
N THR A 346 30.04 2.22 -24.34
CA THR A 346 28.99 3.01 -23.62
C THR A 346 29.64 3.80 -22.50
N THR A 347 29.39 5.09 -22.45
CA THR A 347 29.92 5.99 -21.45
C THR A 347 28.96 6.16 -20.28
N GLY A 348 29.37 5.70 -19.11
CA GLY A 348 28.68 5.90 -17.84
C GLY A 348 29.20 7.13 -17.09
N SER A 349 28.68 7.40 -15.91
CA SER A 349 29.06 8.55 -15.07
C SER A 349 30.44 8.39 -14.39
N VAL A 350 30.92 7.13 -14.25
CA VAL A 350 32.20 6.81 -13.58
C VAL A 350 33.24 6.39 -14.59
N GLY A 351 32.85 5.73 -15.67
CA GLY A 351 33.75 5.24 -16.72
C GLY A 351 32.98 4.63 -17.86
N GLN A 352 33.68 3.87 -18.68
CA GLN A 352 33.12 3.26 -19.89
C GLN A 352 32.94 1.76 -19.70
N VAL A 353 31.93 1.20 -20.37
CA VAL A 353 31.77 -0.22 -20.65
C VAL A 353 32.06 -0.42 -22.12
N MET A 354 32.91 -1.39 -22.45
CA MET A 354 33.19 -1.81 -23.84
C MET A 354 32.80 -3.29 -23.99
N VAL A 355 31.91 -3.59 -24.92
CA VAL A 355 31.64 -4.98 -25.33
C VAL A 355 32.16 -5.20 -26.75
N ARG A 356 32.92 -6.27 -26.93
CA ARG A 356 33.51 -6.71 -28.20
C ARG A 356 32.84 -8.01 -28.61
N LEU A 357 32.21 -8.03 -29.77
CA LEU A 357 31.35 -9.11 -30.22
C LEU A 357 31.90 -9.75 -31.51
N GLY A 358 31.64 -11.03 -31.70
CA GLY A 358 32.11 -11.79 -32.84
C GLY A 358 33.65 -11.89 -32.90
N SER A 359 34.24 -11.68 -34.07
CA SER A 359 35.68 -11.68 -34.23
C SER A 359 36.42 -10.66 -33.38
N ALA A 360 35.76 -9.55 -33.04
CA ALA A 360 36.33 -8.50 -32.16
C ALA A 360 36.66 -9.02 -30.76
N ALA A 361 35.96 -10.05 -30.29
CA ALA A 361 36.16 -10.66 -28.98
C ALA A 361 37.52 -11.34 -28.80
N SER A 362 38.16 -11.69 -29.91
CA SER A 362 39.48 -12.35 -29.91
C SER A 362 40.64 -11.42 -29.62
N SER A 363 40.44 -10.10 -29.71
CA SER A 363 41.45 -9.07 -29.44
C SER A 363 41.09 -8.24 -28.23
N ALA A 364 42.06 -7.95 -27.37
CA ALA A 364 41.87 -7.11 -26.21
C ALA A 364 42.07 -5.61 -26.55
N PRO A 365 41.36 -4.70 -25.91
CA PRO A 365 41.66 -3.26 -25.96
C PRO A 365 42.97 -2.96 -25.20
N SER A 366 43.41 -1.71 -25.21
CA SER A 366 44.56 -1.24 -24.45
C SER A 366 44.43 -1.59 -22.96
N SER A 367 45.37 -2.36 -22.42
CA SER A 367 45.42 -2.77 -21.00
C SER A 367 45.73 -1.59 -20.04
N SER A 368 46.16 -0.47 -20.56
CA SER A 368 46.30 0.78 -19.81
C SER A 368 44.97 1.53 -19.62
N GLU A 369 43.99 1.26 -20.47
CA GLU A 369 42.69 1.99 -20.48
C GLU A 369 41.53 1.12 -19.99
N TYR A 370 41.59 -0.19 -20.24
CA TYR A 370 40.50 -1.11 -19.92
C TYR A 370 40.97 -2.32 -19.11
N GLN A 371 40.09 -2.88 -18.36
CA GLN A 371 40.23 -4.17 -17.64
C GLN A 371 39.06 -5.08 -18.00
N LEU A 372 39.37 -6.38 -18.06
CA LEU A 372 38.39 -7.41 -18.35
C LEU A 372 37.50 -7.65 -17.15
N VAL A 373 36.16 -7.67 -17.36
CA VAL A 373 35.16 -8.10 -16.38
C VAL A 373 34.75 -9.54 -16.65
N GLN A 374 34.37 -9.85 -17.90
CA GLN A 374 33.88 -11.15 -18.29
C GLN A 374 34.20 -11.42 -19.77
N LYS A 375 34.44 -12.68 -20.10
CA LYS A 375 34.59 -13.12 -21.50
C LYS A 375 34.02 -14.53 -21.67
N GLY A 376 33.56 -14.81 -22.88
CA GLY A 376 33.09 -16.12 -23.29
C GLY A 376 33.16 -16.28 -24.81
N THR A 377 32.36 -17.18 -25.33
CA THR A 377 32.33 -17.41 -26.78
C THR A 377 31.72 -16.21 -27.48
N ASN A 378 32.44 -15.63 -28.46
CA ASN A 378 32.01 -14.49 -29.28
C ASN A 378 31.75 -13.19 -28.51
N TYR A 379 32.25 -13.06 -27.27
CA TYR A 379 32.17 -11.78 -26.56
C TYR A 379 33.33 -11.59 -25.57
N ALA A 380 33.64 -10.32 -25.31
CA ALA A 380 34.48 -9.91 -24.18
C ALA A 380 33.95 -8.55 -23.67
N PHE A 381 33.71 -8.47 -22.36
CA PHE A 381 33.14 -7.32 -21.66
C PHE A 381 34.23 -6.67 -20.81
N TYR A 382 34.50 -5.42 -21.09
CA TYR A 382 35.54 -4.63 -20.41
C TYR A 382 34.93 -3.37 -19.78
N ILE A 383 35.61 -2.85 -18.77
CA ILE A 383 35.35 -1.53 -18.22
C ILE A 383 36.62 -0.71 -18.12
N THR A 384 36.48 0.60 -17.92
CA THR A 384 37.62 1.49 -17.66
C THR A 384 38.51 0.95 -16.56
N LYS A 385 39.82 1.00 -16.77
CA LYS A 385 40.84 0.49 -15.86
C LYS A 385 40.77 1.22 -14.50
N GLY A 386 40.91 0.43 -13.42
CA GLY A 386 40.98 0.95 -12.04
C GLY A 386 39.63 1.12 -11.35
N ILE A 387 38.52 0.84 -12.03
CA ILE A 387 37.20 0.79 -11.37
C ILE A 387 37.08 -0.52 -10.60
N ASP A 388 36.79 -0.46 -9.31
CA ASP A 388 36.49 -1.63 -8.49
C ASP A 388 35.03 -2.10 -8.76
N TRP A 389 34.90 -3.04 -9.65
CA TRP A 389 33.61 -3.58 -10.04
C TRP A 389 33.21 -4.84 -9.25
N GLU A 390 34.17 -5.58 -8.71
CA GLU A 390 33.91 -6.82 -7.97
C GLU A 390 33.13 -6.53 -6.68
N ASN A 391 33.45 -5.40 -6.03
CA ASN A 391 32.81 -4.92 -4.84
C ASN A 391 31.67 -3.92 -5.14
N SER A 392 31.22 -3.79 -6.38
CA SER A 392 30.13 -2.90 -6.75
C SER A 392 28.82 -3.40 -6.16
N GLU A 393 28.31 -2.67 -5.19
CA GLU A 393 26.99 -2.91 -4.62
C GLU A 393 25.88 -2.28 -5.47
N LYS A 394 24.65 -2.67 -5.22
CA LYS A 394 23.47 -2.10 -5.86
C LYS A 394 23.36 -0.60 -5.53
N ILE A 395 23.47 0.26 -6.56
CA ILE A 395 23.41 1.72 -6.44
C ILE A 395 21.96 2.12 -6.33
N GLY A 396 21.64 2.82 -5.25
CA GLY A 396 20.28 3.27 -4.98
C GLY A 396 19.35 2.10 -4.63
N LYS A 397 18.71 2.20 -3.51
CA LYS A 397 17.63 1.27 -3.14
C LYS A 397 16.33 1.86 -3.63
N ILE A 398 15.51 1.06 -4.29
CA ILE A 398 14.12 1.44 -4.49
C ILE A 398 13.50 1.59 -3.11
N VAL A 399 12.87 2.71 -2.85
CA VAL A 399 12.08 2.97 -1.66
C VAL A 399 10.63 3.17 -2.05
N GLY A 400 9.72 2.83 -1.14
CA GLY A 400 8.30 2.99 -1.36
C GLY A 400 7.84 4.45 -1.34
N PHE A 401 6.54 4.62 -1.32
CA PHE A 401 5.83 5.90 -1.25
C PHE A 401 4.85 5.88 -0.08
N PRO A 402 4.34 7.05 0.37
CA PRO A 402 3.31 7.10 1.39
C PRO A 402 1.97 6.57 0.85
N VAL A 403 1.39 5.58 1.52
CA VAL A 403 0.01 5.12 1.32
C VAL A 403 -0.84 5.72 2.42
N ILE A 404 -1.95 6.39 2.07
CA ILE A 404 -2.88 7.06 2.98
C ILE A 404 -4.28 6.59 2.63
N ASP A 405 -4.94 5.88 3.55
CA ASP A 405 -6.20 5.17 3.31
C ASP A 405 -7.44 6.06 3.14
N LYS A 406 -7.37 7.32 3.59
CA LYS A 406 -8.47 8.27 3.46
C LYS A 406 -8.12 9.40 2.50
N ALA A 407 -9.03 9.65 1.57
CA ALA A 407 -8.93 10.81 0.68
C ALA A 407 -9.10 12.12 1.46
N SER A 408 -8.66 13.24 0.88
CA SER A 408 -9.06 14.56 1.37
C SER A 408 -10.58 14.72 1.27
N GLY A 409 -11.19 15.42 2.24
CA GLY A 409 -12.65 15.62 2.22
C GLY A 409 -13.20 16.14 3.54
N ILE A 410 -14.54 16.22 3.60
CA ILE A 410 -15.29 16.57 4.81
C ILE A 410 -15.71 15.28 5.51
N TYR A 411 -15.47 15.23 6.80
CA TYR A 411 -15.82 14.10 7.67
C TYR A 411 -16.64 14.60 8.87
N ALA A 412 -17.67 13.87 9.23
CA ALA A 412 -18.51 14.22 10.38
C ALA A 412 -17.80 13.84 11.69
N ASN A 413 -17.73 14.78 12.63
CA ASN A 413 -17.15 14.66 13.97
C ASN A 413 -15.66 14.30 14.02
N SER A 414 -15.21 13.30 13.27
CA SER A 414 -13.81 12.86 13.25
C SER A 414 -13.49 12.04 12.00
N VAL A 415 -12.21 11.91 11.68
CA VAL A 415 -11.72 10.95 10.70
C VAL A 415 -10.52 10.21 11.27
N THR A 416 -10.54 8.89 11.13
CA THR A 416 -9.39 8.04 11.45
C THR A 416 -8.68 7.66 10.15
N VAL A 417 -7.39 7.98 10.08
CA VAL A 417 -6.55 7.87 8.87
C VAL A 417 -5.38 6.94 9.18
N THR A 418 -5.17 5.94 8.35
CA THR A 418 -3.99 5.08 8.42
C THR A 418 -2.98 5.53 7.38
N ILE A 419 -1.75 5.78 7.81
CA ILE A 419 -0.60 6.05 6.94
C ILE A 419 0.40 4.90 7.06
N LYS A 420 0.90 4.40 5.94
CA LYS A 420 1.90 3.33 5.92
C LYS A 420 2.88 3.50 4.74
N PRO A 421 4.12 3.00 4.84
CA PRO A 421 4.99 2.88 3.67
C PRO A 421 4.50 1.76 2.75
N SER A 422 4.64 1.95 1.44
CA SER A 422 4.30 0.92 0.44
C SER A 422 5.33 -0.23 0.41
N MET A 423 6.54 -0.01 0.93
CA MET A 423 7.62 -1.01 0.99
C MET A 423 8.27 -1.02 2.38
N ALA A 424 8.67 -2.21 2.84
CA ALA A 424 9.23 -2.42 4.17
C ALA A 424 10.55 -1.68 4.45
N ASN A 425 11.34 -1.34 3.42
CA ASN A 425 12.58 -0.57 3.57
C ASN A 425 12.34 0.94 3.66
N THR A 426 11.10 1.40 3.54
CA THR A 426 10.76 2.82 3.47
C THR A 426 10.45 3.37 4.84
N LYS A 427 11.08 4.51 5.18
CA LYS A 427 10.69 5.32 6.32
C LYS A 427 9.91 6.53 5.83
N LEU A 428 8.79 6.82 6.49
CA LEU A 428 8.00 8.00 6.24
C LEU A 428 8.22 9.02 7.35
N VAL A 429 8.05 10.28 7.00
CA VAL A 429 7.95 11.40 7.94
C VAL A 429 6.66 12.14 7.68
N TYR A 430 5.98 12.57 8.74
CA TYR A 430 4.72 13.27 8.58
C TYR A 430 4.56 14.46 9.53
N THR A 431 3.66 15.36 9.14
CA THR A 431 3.16 16.48 9.94
C THR A 431 1.64 16.54 9.82
N THR A 432 0.98 16.98 10.87
CA THR A 432 -0.50 17.11 10.93
C THR A 432 -0.97 18.54 10.94
N ASP A 433 -0.04 19.45 10.90
CA ASP A 433 -0.28 20.90 10.95
C ASP A 433 -0.11 21.59 9.58
N GLY A 434 0.02 20.78 8.49
CA GLY A 434 0.21 21.24 7.12
C GLY A 434 1.63 21.71 6.79
N SER A 435 2.56 21.67 7.75
CA SER A 435 3.96 21.99 7.52
C SER A 435 4.61 20.95 6.60
N THR A 436 5.60 21.33 5.81
CA THR A 436 6.34 20.36 5.02
C THR A 436 7.18 19.48 5.96
N PRO A 437 7.02 18.13 5.90
CA PRO A 437 7.80 17.23 6.72
C PRO A 437 9.30 17.40 6.48
N THR A 438 10.08 17.29 7.55
CA THR A 438 11.53 17.35 7.52
C THR A 438 12.11 16.09 8.14
N THR A 439 13.42 15.93 8.10
CA THR A 439 14.11 14.79 8.74
C THR A 439 13.90 14.71 10.25
N SER A 440 13.49 15.81 10.89
CA SER A 440 13.17 15.88 12.33
C SER A 440 11.67 15.71 12.64
N SER A 441 10.82 15.63 11.62
CA SER A 441 9.39 15.34 11.79
C SER A 441 9.18 13.92 12.31
N THR A 442 7.97 13.61 12.80
CA THR A 442 7.62 12.28 13.29
C THR A 442 7.89 11.23 12.22
N GLN A 443 8.71 10.22 12.57
CA GLN A 443 9.12 9.15 11.66
C GLN A 443 8.34 7.88 11.95
N ILE A 444 7.93 7.18 10.88
CA ILE A 444 7.31 5.86 10.95
C ILE A 444 7.94 4.92 9.91
N ALA A 445 8.01 3.65 10.23
CA ALA A 445 8.45 2.58 9.32
C ALA A 445 7.37 1.50 9.11
N THR A 446 6.29 1.58 9.85
CA THR A 446 5.13 0.67 9.80
C THR A 446 3.84 1.50 9.72
N ALA A 447 2.71 0.83 9.55
CA ALA A 447 1.41 1.48 9.56
C ALA A 447 1.19 2.26 10.88
N THR A 448 0.64 3.45 10.79
CA THR A 448 0.31 4.31 11.93
C THR A 448 -1.06 4.90 11.71
N THR A 449 -1.91 4.81 12.71
CA THR A 449 -3.28 5.36 12.66
C THR A 449 -3.33 6.70 13.39
N LEU A 450 -3.94 7.69 12.75
CA LEU A 450 -4.12 9.05 13.26
C LEU A 450 -5.61 9.37 13.28
N THR A 451 -6.13 9.88 14.38
CA THR A 451 -7.52 10.34 14.46
C THR A 451 -7.54 11.85 14.55
N PHE A 452 -8.30 12.48 13.67
CA PHE A 452 -8.47 13.93 13.62
C PHE A 452 -9.90 14.30 14.00
N THR A 453 -10.02 15.14 15.02
CA THR A 453 -11.29 15.70 15.51
C THR A 453 -11.44 17.17 15.16
N GLU A 454 -10.45 17.74 14.48
CA GLU A 454 -10.43 19.12 14.01
C GLU A 454 -9.79 19.20 12.62
N ASN A 455 -10.02 20.32 11.93
CA ASN A 455 -9.48 20.52 10.59
C ASN A 455 -7.97 20.31 10.56
N THR A 456 -7.53 19.37 9.72
CA THR A 456 -6.14 18.91 9.69
C THR A 456 -5.62 18.85 8.26
N THR A 457 -4.43 19.41 8.02
CA THR A 457 -3.64 19.14 6.81
C THR A 457 -2.53 18.16 7.14
N LEU A 458 -2.72 16.92 6.74
CA LEU A 458 -1.71 15.87 6.84
C LEU A 458 -0.75 15.95 5.65
N LYS A 459 0.55 16.00 5.92
CA LYS A 459 1.59 15.83 4.90
C LYS A 459 2.50 14.69 5.28
N VAL A 460 2.73 13.79 4.32
CA VAL A 460 3.56 12.59 4.50
C VAL A 460 4.60 12.53 3.39
N GLY A 461 5.87 12.43 3.74
CA GLY A 461 6.98 12.31 2.79
C GLY A 461 7.84 11.08 3.06
N VAL A 462 8.65 10.69 2.08
CA VAL A 462 9.64 9.61 2.21
C VAL A 462 10.95 10.19 2.75
N LEU A 463 11.48 9.59 3.82
CA LEU A 463 12.80 9.91 4.36
C LEU A 463 13.84 8.93 3.81
N MET A 464 14.79 9.44 3.04
CA MET A 464 15.90 8.67 2.49
C MET A 464 17.18 9.50 2.51
N ASP A 465 18.28 8.92 2.97
CA ASP A 465 19.62 9.51 2.98
C ASP A 465 19.70 10.94 3.60
N GLY A 466 18.84 11.20 4.58
CA GLY A 466 18.78 12.50 5.26
C GLY A 466 18.00 13.57 4.50
N GLU A 467 17.26 13.22 3.48
CA GLU A 467 16.38 14.11 2.72
C GLU A 467 14.94 13.60 2.74
N VAL A 468 13.97 14.51 2.61
CA VAL A 468 12.55 14.19 2.50
C VAL A 468 12.08 14.50 1.08
N SER A 469 11.46 13.50 0.45
CA SER A 469 10.95 13.61 -0.91
C SER A 469 9.53 13.02 -1.03
N GLY A 470 8.88 13.15 -2.16
CA GLY A 470 7.61 12.50 -2.47
C GLY A 470 6.49 12.88 -1.48
N VAL A 471 6.39 14.15 -1.09
CA VAL A 471 5.41 14.59 -0.08
C VAL A 471 4.00 14.57 -0.64
N VAL A 472 3.16 13.74 -0.05
CA VAL A 472 1.71 13.66 -0.31
C VAL A 472 0.97 14.51 0.72
N THR A 473 0.01 15.31 0.26
CA THR A 473 -0.83 16.17 1.13
C THR A 473 -2.27 15.66 1.14
N ARG A 474 -2.89 15.62 2.32
CA ARG A 474 -4.32 15.37 2.50
C ARG A 474 -4.92 16.42 3.43
N ASN A 475 -6.08 16.94 3.04
CA ASN A 475 -6.84 17.92 3.83
C ASN A 475 -8.10 17.27 4.38
N TYR A 476 -8.20 17.19 5.68
CA TYR A 476 -9.37 16.66 6.40
C TYR A 476 -10.08 17.81 7.06
N ILE A 477 -11.33 18.00 6.70
CA ILE A 477 -12.22 19.01 7.27
C ILE A 477 -13.24 18.28 8.14
N ILE A 478 -13.24 18.62 9.41
CA ILE A 478 -14.17 18.04 10.36
C ILE A 478 -15.35 19.01 10.50
N SER A 479 -16.52 18.55 10.09
CA SER A 479 -17.77 19.30 10.23
C SER A 479 -18.60 18.73 11.37
N ASP A 480 -19.43 19.56 11.99
CA ASP A 480 -20.46 19.07 12.88
C ASP A 480 -21.39 18.10 12.13
N ALA A 481 -21.86 17.05 12.82
CA ALA A 481 -22.72 16.01 12.23
C ALA A 481 -24.07 16.53 11.68
N ASP A 482 -24.39 17.78 11.93
CA ASP A 482 -25.64 18.46 11.57
C ASP A 482 -25.59 19.26 10.26
N ALA A 483 -24.67 18.94 9.33
CA ALA A 483 -24.73 19.52 7.98
C ALA A 483 -26.08 19.15 7.34
N THR A 484 -27.00 20.11 7.30
CA THR A 484 -28.38 19.91 6.79
C THR A 484 -28.47 20.06 5.27
N HIS A 485 -27.33 20.31 4.60
CA HIS A 485 -27.29 20.61 3.17
C HIS A 485 -26.08 19.99 2.51
N ILE A 486 -26.19 19.81 1.19
CA ILE A 486 -25.09 19.47 0.28
C ILE A 486 -25.04 20.56 -0.78
N THR A 487 -23.90 21.25 -0.92
CA THR A 487 -23.74 22.31 -1.93
C THR A 487 -22.75 21.88 -3.00
N VAL A 488 -23.21 21.87 -4.25
CA VAL A 488 -22.37 21.59 -5.41
C VAL A 488 -21.91 22.92 -5.99
N HIS A 489 -20.59 23.14 -6.06
CA HIS A 489 -19.96 24.32 -6.67
C HIS A 489 -19.33 23.92 -7.99
N VAL A 490 -19.57 24.69 -9.05
CA VAL A 490 -19.12 24.41 -10.41
C VAL A 490 -18.44 25.60 -11.02
N LYS A 491 -17.19 25.43 -11.45
CA LYS A 491 -16.48 26.37 -12.33
C LYS A 491 -16.75 25.95 -13.77
N ALA A 492 -17.69 26.61 -14.41
CA ALA A 492 -18.11 26.30 -15.78
C ALA A 492 -17.48 27.25 -16.80
N PRO A 493 -17.23 26.80 -18.04
CA PRO A 493 -16.74 27.65 -19.13
C PRO A 493 -17.79 28.70 -19.59
N ASN A 494 -19.05 28.34 -19.48
CA ASN A 494 -20.19 29.25 -19.76
C ASN A 494 -21.12 29.29 -18.56
N THR A 495 -21.04 30.35 -17.77
CA THR A 495 -21.86 30.55 -16.56
C THR A 495 -23.31 30.89 -16.85
N ASP A 496 -23.66 31.23 -18.08
CA ASP A 496 -25.02 31.63 -18.45
C ASP A 496 -25.90 30.44 -18.83
N ASP A 497 -25.33 29.31 -19.21
CA ASP A 497 -26.04 28.11 -19.66
C ASP A 497 -25.60 26.83 -18.99
N THR A 498 -25.25 26.86 -17.69
CA THR A 498 -24.89 25.68 -16.93
C THR A 498 -26.08 25.17 -16.11
N TYR A 499 -26.35 23.87 -16.20
CA TYR A 499 -27.43 23.16 -15.53
C TYR A 499 -26.87 22.03 -14.67
N ILE A 500 -27.57 21.74 -13.56
CA ILE A 500 -27.35 20.56 -12.71
C ILE A 500 -28.57 19.65 -12.80
N TYR A 501 -28.34 18.39 -13.14
CA TYR A 501 -29.34 17.34 -13.09
C TYR A 501 -28.98 16.38 -11.97
N ALA A 502 -29.83 16.21 -10.98
CA ALA A 502 -29.50 15.46 -9.76
C ALA A 502 -30.64 14.52 -9.33
N TRP A 503 -30.26 13.42 -8.68
CA TRP A 503 -31.15 12.41 -8.14
C TRP A 503 -30.61 11.82 -6.83
N ASP A 504 -31.49 11.27 -6.01
CA ASP A 504 -31.14 10.57 -4.78
C ASP A 504 -30.68 9.11 -5.03
N GLY A 505 -30.21 8.42 -3.98
CA GLY A 505 -29.77 7.02 -4.08
C GLY A 505 -30.85 6.02 -4.50
N GLY A 506 -32.13 6.41 -4.45
CA GLY A 506 -33.28 5.63 -4.93
C GLY A 506 -33.73 5.97 -6.35
N GLY A 507 -33.04 6.91 -7.01
CA GLY A 507 -33.37 7.41 -8.35
C GLY A 507 -34.49 8.46 -8.38
N GLY A 508 -34.86 9.02 -7.22
CA GLY A 508 -35.78 10.14 -7.12
C GLY A 508 -35.17 11.45 -7.62
N ALA A 509 -35.82 12.15 -8.57
CA ALA A 509 -35.33 13.42 -9.08
C ALA A 509 -35.27 14.50 -8.00
N LEU A 510 -34.13 15.21 -7.92
CA LEU A 510 -33.88 16.31 -6.99
C LEU A 510 -33.85 17.68 -7.68
N THR A 511 -33.90 17.69 -9.01
CA THR A 511 -33.92 18.88 -9.87
C THR A 511 -35.09 18.78 -10.86
N ASP A 512 -35.24 19.83 -11.68
CA ASP A 512 -36.24 19.84 -12.74
C ASP A 512 -35.99 18.71 -13.76
N GLU A 513 -36.96 18.47 -14.67
CA GLU A 513 -36.76 17.57 -15.81
C GLU A 513 -35.54 17.98 -16.64
N TRP A 514 -34.98 17.03 -17.40
CA TRP A 514 -33.82 17.27 -18.24
C TRP A 514 -33.92 18.57 -19.03
N PRO A 515 -32.93 19.44 -19.10
CA PRO A 515 -31.51 19.25 -18.66
C PRO A 515 -31.25 19.51 -17.16
N GLY A 516 -32.27 19.61 -16.35
CA GLY A 516 -32.18 19.86 -14.90
C GLY A 516 -32.40 21.32 -14.54
N THR A 517 -31.98 21.72 -13.35
CA THR A 517 -32.15 23.09 -12.86
C THR A 517 -30.97 23.96 -13.25
N LYS A 518 -31.26 25.14 -13.82
CA LYS A 518 -30.23 26.11 -14.21
C LYS A 518 -29.52 26.68 -13.00
N MET A 519 -28.20 26.60 -12.97
CA MET A 519 -27.40 27.16 -11.91
C MET A 519 -27.24 28.67 -12.11
N THR A 520 -27.80 29.48 -11.21
CA THR A 520 -27.80 30.95 -11.29
C THR A 520 -27.12 31.62 -10.11
N GLN A 521 -26.92 30.90 -9.00
CA GLN A 521 -26.28 31.43 -7.82
C GLN A 521 -24.77 31.38 -7.97
N LYS A 522 -24.08 32.43 -7.53
CA LYS A 522 -22.64 32.59 -7.67
C LYS A 522 -21.98 32.82 -6.33
N ARG A 523 -20.81 32.24 -6.14
CA ARG A 523 -19.97 32.42 -4.94
C ARG A 523 -18.49 32.49 -5.36
N THR A 524 -17.75 33.42 -4.79
CA THR A 524 -16.30 33.46 -4.94
C THR A 524 -15.64 32.75 -3.78
N VAL A 525 -14.81 31.73 -4.08
CA VAL A 525 -14.00 30.97 -3.12
C VAL A 525 -12.58 30.93 -3.69
N GLY A 526 -11.57 31.33 -2.89
CA GLY A 526 -10.18 31.37 -3.33
C GLY A 526 -9.90 32.26 -4.54
N GLY A 527 -10.64 33.38 -4.66
CA GLY A 527 -10.54 34.26 -5.80
C GLY A 527 -11.16 33.71 -7.10
N THR A 528 -11.71 32.48 -7.07
CA THR A 528 -12.38 31.84 -8.20
C THR A 528 -13.91 31.95 -8.03
N GLU A 529 -14.61 32.41 -9.07
CA GLU A 529 -16.08 32.41 -9.10
C GLU A 529 -16.60 31.03 -9.47
N PHE A 530 -17.51 30.52 -8.66
CA PHE A 530 -18.24 29.27 -8.88
C PHE A 530 -19.75 29.57 -8.98
N LEU A 531 -20.41 28.90 -9.91
CA LEU A 531 -21.86 28.65 -9.78
C LEU A 531 -22.07 27.64 -8.66
N TYR A 532 -23.19 27.74 -7.92
CA TYR A 532 -23.52 26.73 -6.91
C TYR A 532 -24.99 26.42 -6.86
N TYR A 533 -25.30 25.20 -6.39
CA TYR A 533 -26.65 24.74 -6.09
C TYR A 533 -26.64 23.95 -4.78
N THR A 534 -27.64 24.17 -3.92
CA THR A 534 -27.71 23.57 -2.59
C THR A 534 -28.91 22.63 -2.50
N PHE A 535 -28.67 21.42 -2.02
CA PHE A 535 -29.67 20.39 -1.78
C PHE A 535 -29.88 20.22 -0.27
N ASP A 536 -31.12 19.91 0.16
CA ASP A 536 -31.38 19.54 1.53
C ASP A 536 -30.80 18.14 1.83
N LYS A 537 -30.20 17.97 3.02
CA LYS A 537 -29.67 16.73 3.52
C LYS A 537 -30.48 16.24 4.71
N PRO A 538 -31.50 15.36 4.51
CA PRO A 538 -32.44 14.97 5.55
C PRO A 538 -31.86 14.02 6.60
N SER A 539 -30.70 13.40 6.36
CA SER A 539 -30.00 12.53 7.33
C SER A 539 -28.50 12.56 7.11
N ALA A 540 -27.72 12.15 8.12
CA ALA A 540 -26.25 12.13 8.07
C ALA A 540 -25.71 11.27 6.91
N ASP A 541 -26.35 10.14 6.62
CA ASP A 541 -25.97 9.19 5.58
C ASP A 541 -26.54 9.52 4.19
N TYR A 542 -27.23 10.66 4.06
CA TYR A 542 -27.85 11.05 2.78
C TYR A 542 -26.79 11.50 1.79
N ALA A 543 -26.85 10.96 0.60
CA ALA A 543 -25.99 11.30 -0.52
C ALA A 543 -26.83 11.54 -1.79
N ILE A 544 -26.30 12.39 -2.67
CA ILE A 544 -26.90 12.71 -3.97
C ILE A 544 -26.02 12.22 -5.10
N ASN A 545 -26.63 12.00 -6.24
CA ASN A 545 -25.94 11.81 -7.51
C ASN A 545 -26.30 12.97 -8.42
N PHE A 546 -25.37 13.41 -9.23
CA PHE A 546 -25.62 14.49 -10.18
C PHE A 546 -24.70 14.45 -11.39
N LEU A 547 -25.07 15.20 -12.41
CA LEU A 547 -24.21 15.57 -13.53
C LEU A 547 -24.41 17.06 -13.88
N ILE A 548 -23.47 17.62 -14.58
CA ILE A 548 -23.48 19.00 -15.07
C ILE A 548 -23.57 19.00 -16.58
N ASN A 549 -24.31 19.94 -17.18
CA ASN A 549 -24.46 20.09 -18.62
C ASN A 549 -24.66 21.55 -19.03
N GLN A 550 -24.65 21.85 -20.34
CA GLN A 550 -24.92 23.17 -20.89
C GLN A 550 -26.24 23.18 -21.66
N GLY A 551 -27.19 22.41 -21.21
CA GLY A 551 -28.54 22.39 -21.77
C GLY A 551 -28.81 21.28 -22.78
N ASP A 552 -27.84 20.43 -23.07
CA ASP A 552 -27.96 19.33 -24.03
C ASP A 552 -27.20 18.06 -23.60
N ASP A 553 -27.41 16.96 -24.31
CA ASP A 553 -26.77 15.67 -24.08
C ASP A 553 -25.31 15.62 -24.53
N GLU A 554 -24.86 16.48 -25.41
CA GLU A 554 -23.51 16.48 -25.97
C GLU A 554 -22.51 17.10 -24.96
N THR A 555 -23.00 17.99 -24.11
CA THR A 555 -22.19 18.71 -23.13
C THR A 555 -22.27 18.15 -21.72
N LYS A 556 -23.07 17.09 -21.46
CA LYS A 556 -23.20 16.52 -20.12
C LYS A 556 -21.94 15.83 -19.66
N THR A 557 -21.62 15.99 -18.37
CA THR A 557 -20.55 15.23 -17.72
C THR A 557 -20.96 13.78 -17.49
N GLN A 558 -19.97 12.95 -17.10
CA GLN A 558 -20.26 11.68 -16.44
C GLN A 558 -21.10 11.89 -15.17
N ASP A 559 -21.78 10.83 -14.75
CA ASP A 559 -22.49 10.82 -13.46
C ASP A 559 -21.47 10.92 -12.31
N ILE A 560 -21.73 11.85 -11.40
CA ILE A 560 -20.98 12.01 -10.15
C ILE A 560 -21.88 11.46 -9.05
N THR A 561 -21.46 10.39 -8.40
CA THR A 561 -22.31 9.59 -7.51
C THR A 561 -21.87 9.63 -6.06
N GLU A 562 -22.82 9.35 -5.14
CA GLU A 562 -22.59 9.20 -3.71
C GLU A 562 -21.98 10.43 -3.02
N VAL A 563 -22.38 11.63 -3.43
CA VAL A 563 -21.88 12.88 -2.86
C VAL A 563 -22.66 13.18 -1.59
N ALA A 564 -22.00 13.09 -0.45
CA ALA A 564 -22.59 13.25 0.88
C ALA A 564 -22.29 14.59 1.57
N GLY A 565 -21.54 15.49 0.93
CA GLY A 565 -21.13 16.79 1.47
C GLY A 565 -20.88 17.82 0.37
N ASP A 566 -20.45 19.01 0.74
CA ASP A 566 -20.13 20.08 -0.21
C ASP A 566 -18.96 19.68 -1.11
N VAL A 567 -19.04 20.04 -2.40
CA VAL A 567 -18.04 19.69 -3.41
C VAL A 567 -17.79 20.85 -4.36
N PHE A 568 -16.61 20.82 -4.98
CA PHE A 568 -16.18 21.78 -6.01
C PHE A 568 -15.74 21.03 -7.26
N TYR A 569 -16.24 21.42 -8.41
CA TYR A 569 -15.89 20.87 -9.70
C TYR A 569 -15.51 21.96 -10.70
N THR A 570 -14.57 21.68 -11.60
CA THR A 570 -14.50 22.37 -12.87
C THR A 570 -15.16 21.50 -13.93
N PHE A 571 -15.80 22.14 -14.87
CA PHE A 571 -16.52 21.50 -15.95
C PHE A 571 -16.06 22.08 -17.29
N SER A 572 -15.65 21.21 -18.22
CA SER A 572 -15.24 21.59 -19.58
C SER A 572 -15.41 20.39 -20.52
N ASP A 573 -15.98 20.64 -21.70
CA ASP A 573 -16.12 19.67 -22.79
C ASP A 573 -16.73 18.31 -22.38
N GLY A 574 -17.77 18.35 -21.54
CA GLY A 574 -18.46 17.14 -21.04
C GLY A 574 -17.74 16.42 -19.91
N GLU A 575 -16.60 16.92 -19.42
CA GLU A 575 -15.87 16.32 -18.29
C GLU A 575 -15.95 17.20 -17.04
N ALA A 576 -16.23 16.59 -15.90
CA ALA A 576 -16.11 17.22 -14.57
C ALA A 576 -14.85 16.75 -13.86
N ARG A 577 -14.07 17.70 -13.35
CA ARG A 577 -12.89 17.44 -12.53
C ARG A 577 -13.13 17.94 -11.11
N ASP A 578 -12.89 17.08 -10.14
CA ASP A 578 -13.01 17.41 -8.71
C ASP A 578 -11.91 18.39 -8.28
N LEU A 579 -12.33 19.52 -7.71
CA LEU A 579 -11.51 20.56 -7.11
C LEU A 579 -11.74 20.69 -5.60
N SER A 580 -12.50 19.77 -5.01
CA SER A 580 -12.89 19.86 -3.58
C SER A 580 -11.67 19.93 -2.66
N ASN A 581 -10.60 19.20 -2.98
CA ASN A 581 -9.33 19.23 -2.23
C ASN A 581 -8.69 20.64 -2.14
N ILE A 582 -9.00 21.52 -3.10
CA ILE A 582 -8.42 22.85 -3.17
C ILE A 582 -9.30 23.85 -2.43
N TYR A 583 -10.63 23.78 -2.61
CA TYR A 583 -11.54 24.86 -2.21
C TYR A 583 -12.34 24.58 -0.94
N LEU A 584 -12.46 23.32 -0.49
CA LEU A 584 -13.20 23.02 0.76
C LEU A 584 -12.52 23.63 1.98
N ALA A 585 -11.20 23.55 2.05
CA ALA A 585 -10.43 24.11 3.16
C ALA A 585 -10.64 25.61 3.31
N GLU A 586 -10.74 26.33 2.19
CA GLU A 586 -11.01 27.76 2.19
C GLU A 586 -12.45 28.08 2.56
N LEU A 587 -13.40 27.32 2.04
CA LEU A 587 -14.82 27.55 2.29
C LEU A 587 -15.14 27.47 3.78
N TYR A 588 -14.59 26.45 4.48
CA TYR A 588 -14.93 26.19 5.88
C TYR A 588 -13.96 26.83 6.88
N ASN A 589 -12.65 26.69 6.68
CA ASN A 589 -11.64 27.29 7.56
C ASN A 589 -10.25 27.37 6.87
N PRO A 590 -9.93 28.45 6.19
CA PRO A 590 -8.58 28.64 5.68
C PRO A 590 -7.60 28.78 6.84
N PHE A 591 -6.44 28.09 6.77
CA PHE A 591 -5.44 28.11 7.82
C PHE A 591 -4.02 28.16 7.26
N VAL A 592 -3.09 28.55 8.09
CA VAL A 592 -1.66 28.43 7.83
C VAL A 592 -1.01 27.48 8.81
N CYS A 593 0.10 26.93 8.39
CA CYS A 593 0.93 26.10 9.19
C CYS A 593 2.38 26.54 9.14
N ILE A 594 3.07 26.45 10.29
CA ILE A 594 4.49 26.75 10.43
C ILE A 594 5.22 25.43 10.73
N ASP A 595 6.11 25.01 9.84
CA ASP A 595 6.70 23.65 9.77
C ASP A 595 7.58 23.25 10.96
N LYS A 596 8.13 24.18 11.69
CA LYS A 596 8.96 23.90 12.85
C LYS A 596 8.17 24.14 14.14
N PRO A 597 8.19 23.21 15.08
CA PRO A 597 7.62 23.44 16.41
C PRO A 597 8.40 24.54 17.14
N SER A 598 7.78 25.17 18.14
CA SER A 598 8.47 26.11 19.00
C SER A 598 9.64 25.44 19.73
N GLY A 599 10.74 26.16 19.93
CA GLY A 599 11.91 25.66 20.63
C GLY A 599 13.24 26.04 19.95
N ASN A 600 14.26 25.22 20.17
CA ASN A 600 15.59 25.45 19.59
C ASN A 600 15.57 25.20 18.07
N LEU A 601 15.98 26.22 17.30
CA LEU A 601 16.06 26.17 15.84
C LEU A 601 17.55 26.35 15.43
N PRO A 602 18.21 25.33 14.85
CA PRO A 602 19.55 25.50 14.30
C PRO A 602 19.57 26.53 13.17
N ALA A 603 20.56 27.45 13.16
CA ALA A 603 20.64 28.56 12.21
C ALA A 603 20.72 28.12 10.73
N ASN A 604 21.14 26.88 10.45
CA ASN A 604 21.13 26.29 9.11
C ASN A 604 19.78 25.68 8.70
N LYS A 605 18.76 25.70 9.56
CA LYS A 605 17.42 25.19 9.26
C LYS A 605 16.50 26.34 8.88
N LYS A 606 15.72 26.13 7.82
CA LYS A 606 14.69 27.04 7.33
C LYS A 606 13.36 26.74 8.02
N VAL A 607 12.53 27.75 8.15
CA VAL A 607 11.13 27.64 8.61
C VAL A 607 10.21 27.92 7.43
N TYR A 608 9.25 27.06 7.20
CA TYR A 608 8.27 27.23 6.14
C TYR A 608 6.89 27.52 6.73
N ILE A 609 6.23 28.54 6.20
CA ILE A 609 4.83 28.84 6.47
C ILE A 609 4.06 28.39 5.24
N ASN A 610 3.15 27.44 5.40
CA ASN A 610 2.33 26.91 4.31
C ASN A 610 0.86 27.23 4.56
N ALA A 611 0.15 27.63 3.53
CA ALA A 611 -1.31 27.80 3.60
C ALA A 611 -2.04 26.50 3.23
N SER A 612 -3.30 26.40 3.65
CA SER A 612 -4.18 25.25 3.38
C SER A 612 -4.46 25.00 1.89
N TYR A 613 -4.17 25.99 1.02
CA TYR A 613 -4.27 25.86 -0.43
C TYR A 613 -3.25 26.81 -1.13
N ALA A 614 -2.86 26.42 -2.35
CA ALA A 614 -1.69 27.00 -3.03
C ALA A 614 -1.82 28.50 -3.37
N ASP A 615 -3.04 28.99 -3.58
CA ASP A 615 -3.29 30.39 -3.97
C ASP A 615 -3.65 31.30 -2.79
N ALA A 616 -3.60 30.76 -1.55
CA ALA A 616 -3.90 31.55 -0.36
C ALA A 616 -2.90 32.66 -0.14
N THR A 617 -3.39 33.84 0.27
CA THR A 617 -2.51 34.91 0.73
C THR A 617 -2.17 34.71 2.19
N ILE A 618 -0.93 34.33 2.47
CA ILE A 618 -0.35 34.29 3.81
C ILE A 618 0.03 35.71 4.20
N VAL A 619 -0.33 36.13 5.42
CA VAL A 619 0.23 37.28 6.08
C VAL A 619 0.97 36.86 7.34
N TYR A 620 2.18 37.42 7.58
CA TYR A 620 3.03 36.96 8.67
C TYR A 620 3.86 38.09 9.28
N THR A 621 4.35 37.85 10.50
CA THR A 621 5.31 38.69 11.24
C THR A 621 6.38 37.79 11.85
N THR A 622 7.55 38.34 12.12
CA THR A 622 8.68 37.65 12.77
C THR A 622 9.11 38.26 14.09
N ASP A 623 8.40 39.28 14.52
CA ASP A 623 8.66 40.05 15.74
C ASP A 623 7.63 39.75 16.85
N GLY A 624 6.71 38.83 16.61
CA GLY A 624 5.65 38.44 17.52
C GLY A 624 4.41 39.35 17.49
N SER A 625 4.40 40.41 16.68
CA SER A 625 3.19 41.18 16.45
C SER A 625 2.12 40.34 15.76
N THR A 626 0.85 40.67 16.03
CA THR A 626 -0.26 39.97 15.34
C THR A 626 -0.34 40.42 13.88
N PRO A 627 -0.28 39.50 12.91
CA PRO A 627 -0.37 39.84 11.51
C PRO A 627 -1.70 40.49 11.15
N THR A 628 -1.66 41.46 10.27
CA THR A 628 -2.80 42.23 9.78
C THR A 628 -2.84 42.17 8.25
N ALA A 629 -3.88 42.70 7.63
CA ALA A 629 -3.93 42.84 6.18
C ALA A 629 -2.76 43.63 5.55
N SER A 630 -2.06 44.43 6.33
CA SER A 630 -0.88 45.22 5.89
C SER A 630 0.45 44.58 6.24
N SER A 631 0.48 43.42 6.90
CA SER A 631 1.72 42.68 7.22
C SER A 631 2.36 42.10 5.97
N ASP A 632 3.60 41.59 6.09
CA ASP A 632 4.30 40.90 5.00
C ASP A 632 3.44 39.78 4.45
N ARG A 633 3.50 39.59 3.11
CA ARG A 633 2.65 38.66 2.39
C ARG A 633 3.47 37.64 1.62
N ALA A 634 2.86 36.46 1.43
CA ALA A 634 3.29 35.41 0.48
C ALA A 634 2.08 34.68 -0.07
N THR A 635 2.24 34.02 -1.21
CA THR A 635 1.17 33.18 -1.80
C THR A 635 1.51 31.71 -1.58
N GLY A 636 0.61 30.99 -0.98
CA GLY A 636 0.70 29.55 -0.75
C GLY A 636 1.78 29.12 0.24
N MET A 637 3.01 29.61 0.09
CA MET A 637 4.15 29.25 0.94
C MET A 637 5.08 30.44 1.19
N LYS A 638 5.68 30.49 2.37
CA LYS A 638 6.77 31.42 2.72
C LYS A 638 7.93 30.70 3.40
N GLU A 639 9.12 30.89 2.88
CA GLU A 639 10.39 30.46 3.51
C GLU A 639 10.96 31.56 4.37
N LEU A 640 11.39 31.24 5.59
CA LEU A 640 12.10 32.09 6.52
C LEU A 640 13.41 31.44 6.96
N GLN A 641 14.46 32.23 7.15
CA GLN A 641 15.73 31.79 7.73
C GLN A 641 16.21 32.83 8.75
N PHE A 642 16.73 32.36 9.88
CA PHE A 642 17.14 33.21 10.99
C PHE A 642 18.62 33.03 11.31
N THR A 643 19.20 34.03 11.97
CA THR A 643 20.63 34.06 12.33
C THR A 643 20.81 33.56 13.77
N GLN A 644 21.88 32.82 14.03
CA GLN A 644 22.25 32.37 15.37
C GLN A 644 22.20 33.49 16.41
N GLY A 645 21.61 33.18 17.56
CA GLY A 645 21.47 34.09 18.68
C GLY A 645 20.22 34.95 18.67
N GLN A 646 19.35 34.80 17.66
CA GLN A 646 18.05 35.47 17.63
C GLN A 646 17.02 34.71 18.49
N GLU A 647 16.17 35.48 19.18
CA GLU A 647 14.90 35.02 19.71
C GLU A 647 13.81 35.56 18.78
N VAL A 648 13.05 34.65 18.18
CA VAL A 648 12.10 34.99 17.11
C VAL A 648 10.73 34.43 17.45
N THR A 649 9.70 35.27 17.33
CA THR A 649 8.30 34.79 17.36
C THR A 649 7.69 35.02 15.99
N VAL A 650 7.46 33.90 15.28
CA VAL A 650 6.75 33.90 14.00
C VAL A 650 5.26 33.77 14.25
N LYS A 651 4.47 34.73 13.73
CA LYS A 651 3.02 34.59 13.63
C LYS A 651 2.58 34.70 12.20
N ALA A 652 1.67 33.82 11.78
CA ALA A 652 1.14 33.80 10.42
C ALA A 652 -0.34 33.46 10.40
N GLY A 653 -1.07 33.96 9.43
CA GLY A 653 -2.48 33.65 9.18
C GLY A 653 -2.84 33.80 7.71
N VAL A 654 -4.03 33.35 7.31
CA VAL A 654 -4.57 33.52 5.97
C VAL A 654 -5.36 34.82 5.88
N LEU A 655 -5.09 35.62 4.86
CA LEU A 655 -5.87 36.81 4.55
C LEU A 655 -7.10 36.42 3.70
N VAL A 656 -8.28 36.66 4.27
CA VAL A 656 -9.58 36.46 3.59
C VAL A 656 -10.30 37.79 3.55
N GLY A 657 -10.37 38.40 2.38
CA GLY A 657 -10.78 39.79 2.26
C GLY A 657 -9.80 40.68 3.02
N ASP A 658 -10.28 41.49 3.96
CA ASP A 658 -9.46 42.33 4.83
C ASP A 658 -9.19 41.70 6.21
N ASN A 659 -9.60 40.47 6.45
CA ASN A 659 -9.49 39.80 7.73
C ASN A 659 -8.39 38.71 7.71
N VAL A 660 -7.59 38.68 8.76
CA VAL A 660 -6.62 37.60 8.96
C VAL A 660 -7.27 36.52 9.79
N LYS A 661 -7.33 35.30 9.24
CA LYS A 661 -7.92 34.11 9.90
C LYS A 661 -6.84 33.13 10.31
N ALA A 662 -7.16 32.25 11.25
CA ALA A 662 -6.35 31.10 11.67
C ALA A 662 -4.88 31.48 11.99
N ILE A 663 -4.67 32.42 12.90
CA ILE A 663 -3.32 32.88 13.25
C ILE A 663 -2.62 31.81 14.10
N VAL A 664 -1.50 31.33 13.60
CA VAL A 664 -0.60 30.39 14.28
C VAL A 664 0.65 31.14 14.76
N SER A 665 1.15 30.77 15.95
CA SER A 665 2.36 31.36 16.54
C SER A 665 3.40 30.28 16.86
N ARG A 666 4.68 30.59 16.58
CA ARG A 666 5.83 29.75 16.96
C ARG A 666 6.96 30.61 17.49
N ASN A 667 7.60 30.16 18.57
CA ASN A 667 8.72 30.86 19.22
C ASN A 667 10.00 30.05 19.02
N TYR A 668 11.04 30.71 18.53
CA TYR A 668 12.32 30.05 18.26
C TYR A 668 13.47 30.75 18.99
N THR A 669 14.31 29.93 19.65
CA THR A 669 15.66 30.32 20.07
C THR A 669 16.64 29.80 19.03
N VAL A 670 17.25 30.68 18.25
CA VAL A 670 18.10 30.28 17.11
C VAL A 670 19.49 29.87 17.60
N THR A 671 19.79 28.58 17.54
CA THR A 671 21.04 27.99 18.02
C THR A 671 22.12 27.93 16.91
N ALA A 672 23.33 27.47 17.26
CA ALA A 672 24.36 27.19 16.26
C ALA A 672 23.90 26.15 15.23
N ALA A 673 24.44 26.24 14.01
CA ALA A 673 24.17 25.27 12.98
C ALA A 673 24.52 23.85 13.47
N SER A 674 23.57 22.87 13.36
CA SER A 674 23.86 21.51 13.73
C SER A 674 24.79 20.85 12.72
N SER A 675 25.92 20.31 13.18
CA SER A 675 26.75 19.42 12.39
C SER A 675 26.07 18.03 12.40
N SER A 676 25.68 17.56 11.22
CA SER A 676 25.09 16.21 11.06
C SER A 676 26.11 15.13 11.45
N ASN A 677 25.85 14.42 12.50
CA ASN A 677 26.32 13.06 12.72
C ASN A 677 25.47 12.44 13.84
N ASP A 678 24.43 11.75 13.48
CA ASP A 678 23.74 10.81 14.37
C ASP A 678 23.50 9.50 13.61
N ASN A 679 24.53 8.67 13.65
CA ASN A 679 24.39 7.23 13.49
C ASN A 679 24.18 6.64 14.89
N ALA A 680 22.97 6.30 15.22
CA ALA A 680 22.66 5.38 16.31
C ALA A 680 21.93 4.16 15.75
N GLY A 681 22.72 3.13 15.45
CA GLY A 681 22.19 1.82 15.08
C GLY A 681 21.54 1.15 16.28
N GLY A 682 20.26 0.91 16.22
CA GLY A 682 19.57 -0.05 17.06
C GLY A 682 19.64 -1.43 16.40
N THR A 683 20.34 -2.35 17.03
CA THR A 683 20.34 -3.76 16.66
C THR A 683 18.98 -4.36 16.96
N THR A 684 18.24 -4.79 15.95
CA THR A 684 17.07 -5.65 16.11
C THR A 684 17.53 -7.06 16.52
N SER A 685 17.19 -7.47 17.73
CA SER A 685 17.29 -8.86 18.17
C SER A 685 16.27 -9.70 17.39
N THR A 686 16.72 -10.77 16.75
CA THR A 686 15.87 -11.74 16.03
C THR A 686 15.33 -12.85 16.92
N GLY A 687 15.35 -12.68 18.25
CA GLY A 687 14.95 -13.70 19.24
C GLY A 687 13.53 -13.46 19.78
N VAL A 688 12.87 -14.54 20.24
CA VAL A 688 11.59 -14.50 20.95
C VAL A 688 11.85 -14.64 22.44
N THR A 689 11.39 -13.69 23.26
CA THR A 689 11.49 -13.77 24.72
C THR A 689 10.13 -14.14 25.32
N ILE A 690 10.10 -15.17 26.14
CA ILE A 690 8.95 -15.57 26.92
C ILE A 690 9.06 -14.99 28.33
N TYR A 691 8.04 -14.23 28.69
CA TYR A 691 7.87 -13.67 30.04
C TYR A 691 6.78 -14.45 30.77
N CYS A 692 7.04 -14.85 31.98
CA CYS A 692 6.08 -15.63 32.80
C CYS A 692 5.97 -15.05 34.20
N LYS A 693 4.78 -14.61 34.58
CA LYS A 693 4.44 -14.26 35.95
C LYS A 693 3.88 -15.50 36.65
N ALA A 694 4.56 -15.98 37.64
CA ALA A 694 4.18 -17.14 38.45
C ALA A 694 4.74 -17.02 39.88
N ALA A 695 4.01 -17.57 40.84
CA ALA A 695 4.41 -17.55 42.25
C ALA A 695 5.73 -18.30 42.52
N THR A 696 6.06 -19.29 41.69
CA THR A 696 7.32 -20.05 41.72
C THR A 696 7.85 -20.21 40.29
N ALA A 697 9.18 -20.34 40.16
CA ALA A 697 9.83 -20.53 38.88
C ALA A 697 9.25 -21.74 38.13
N PRO A 698 8.59 -21.54 36.97
CA PRO A 698 8.04 -22.66 36.21
C PRO A 698 9.15 -23.39 35.46
N TYR A 699 8.87 -24.63 35.08
CA TYR A 699 9.61 -25.30 34.02
C TYR A 699 9.04 -24.91 32.68
N LEU A 700 9.92 -24.67 31.70
CA LEU A 700 9.58 -24.32 30.35
C LEU A 700 10.12 -25.39 29.40
N TYR A 701 9.22 -26.11 28.75
CA TYR A 701 9.55 -27.03 27.66
C TYR A 701 9.22 -26.38 26.32
N SER A 702 10.11 -26.54 25.35
CA SER A 702 9.95 -25.85 24.07
C SER A 702 10.47 -26.64 22.87
N TRP A 703 9.82 -26.45 21.70
CA TRP A 703 10.17 -27.13 20.46
C TRP A 703 9.74 -26.30 19.25
N GLN A 704 10.22 -26.69 18.06
CA GLN A 704 9.73 -26.23 16.77
C GLN A 704 9.09 -27.36 15.99
N ASP A 705 8.06 -27.08 15.19
CA ASP A 705 7.41 -28.09 14.33
C ASP A 705 8.42 -28.57 13.27
N GLY A 706 8.72 -29.87 13.30
CA GLY A 706 9.75 -30.48 12.45
C GLY A 706 11.20 -30.26 12.90
N GLY A 707 11.41 -29.57 14.01
CA GLY A 707 12.71 -29.30 14.64
C GLY A 707 12.93 -30.02 15.96
N GLY A 708 14.05 -29.71 16.62
CA GLY A 708 14.41 -30.30 17.92
C GLY A 708 13.82 -29.55 19.12
N GLU A 709 14.01 -30.14 20.29
CA GLU A 709 13.77 -29.52 21.58
C GLU A 709 14.78 -28.41 21.84
N HIS A 710 14.34 -27.26 22.37
CA HIS A 710 15.23 -26.10 22.60
C HIS A 710 15.65 -25.93 24.06
N ASN A 711 14.83 -26.41 25.02
CA ASN A 711 15.12 -26.30 26.45
C ASN A 711 15.45 -27.64 27.12
N GLY A 712 16.01 -28.59 26.38
CA GLY A 712 16.29 -29.94 26.86
C GLY A 712 15.04 -30.84 26.91
N PRO A 713 15.26 -32.13 27.29
CA PRO A 713 14.16 -33.11 27.35
C PRO A 713 13.13 -32.76 28.42
N TRP A 714 11.92 -33.28 28.22
CA TRP A 714 10.82 -33.11 29.18
C TRP A 714 11.28 -33.33 30.64
N PRO A 715 10.92 -32.48 31.60
CA PRO A 715 9.95 -31.34 31.56
C PRO A 715 10.55 -30.02 31.10
N GLY A 716 11.66 -29.98 30.42
CA GLY A 716 12.36 -28.80 30.00
C GLY A 716 13.25 -28.20 31.07
N THR A 717 13.58 -26.93 30.96
CA THR A 717 14.48 -26.25 31.93
C THR A 717 13.67 -25.32 32.82
N GLN A 718 13.96 -25.32 34.12
CA GLN A 718 13.36 -24.38 35.05
C GLN A 718 13.81 -22.94 34.70
N MET A 719 12.89 -21.98 34.60
CA MET A 719 13.22 -20.59 34.36
C MET A 719 13.99 -19.99 35.53
N THR A 720 15.12 -19.38 35.29
CA THR A 720 16.01 -18.84 36.35
C THR A 720 16.25 -17.34 36.20
N ALA A 721 16.14 -16.82 34.97
CA ALA A 721 16.28 -15.39 34.71
C ALA A 721 14.98 -14.66 35.08
N THR A 722 15.10 -13.45 35.61
CA THR A 722 13.96 -12.63 36.00
C THR A 722 14.15 -11.18 35.54
N THR A 723 13.03 -10.49 35.31
CA THR A 723 12.98 -9.04 35.11
C THR A 723 11.84 -8.44 35.94
N THR A 724 11.81 -7.14 36.11
CA THR A 724 10.73 -6.45 36.82
C THR A 724 9.95 -5.62 35.75
N ILE A 725 8.64 -5.83 35.68
CA ILE A 725 7.73 -5.14 34.80
C ILE A 725 6.57 -4.64 35.67
N ASP A 726 6.27 -3.33 35.59
CA ASP A 726 5.22 -2.65 36.38
C ASP A 726 5.34 -2.91 37.91
N GLY A 727 6.56 -3.06 38.41
CA GLY A 727 6.83 -3.34 39.83
C GLY A 727 6.69 -4.80 40.25
N GLU A 728 6.30 -5.70 39.33
CA GLU A 728 6.15 -7.14 39.58
C GLU A 728 7.27 -7.96 38.96
N GLN A 729 7.61 -9.09 39.57
CA GLN A 729 8.68 -9.98 39.09
C GLN A 729 8.14 -10.94 38.02
N TRP A 730 8.82 -11.01 36.89
CA TRP A 730 8.55 -11.92 35.78
C TRP A 730 9.76 -12.84 35.55
N TRP A 731 9.50 -14.12 35.33
CA TRP A 731 10.49 -15.08 34.85
C TRP A 731 10.66 -14.92 33.34
N THR A 732 11.90 -15.05 32.84
CA THR A 732 12.17 -14.81 31.41
C THR A 732 13.02 -15.93 30.80
N HIS A 733 12.79 -16.20 29.54
CA HIS A 733 13.63 -17.06 28.70
C HIS A 733 13.61 -16.59 27.25
N THR A 734 14.79 -16.39 26.65
CA THR A 734 14.92 -15.88 25.26
C THR A 734 15.43 -16.99 24.35
N TYR A 735 14.81 -17.09 23.18
CA TYR A 735 15.16 -18.02 22.11
C TYR A 735 15.76 -17.26 20.93
N ASP A 736 16.76 -17.85 20.27
CA ASP A 736 17.36 -17.33 19.04
C ASP A 736 16.60 -17.82 17.78
N VAL A 737 15.45 -18.46 17.96
CA VAL A 737 14.63 -19.07 16.92
C VAL A 737 13.18 -18.59 16.99
N SER A 738 12.52 -18.52 15.84
CA SER A 738 11.11 -18.15 15.70
C SER A 738 10.56 -18.89 14.48
N PRO A 739 9.30 -19.41 14.49
CA PRO A 739 8.40 -19.51 15.66
C PRO A 739 8.87 -20.55 16.69
N ILE A 740 8.45 -20.39 17.96
CA ILE A 740 8.71 -21.33 19.05
C ILE A 740 7.40 -21.82 19.66
N ASN A 741 7.34 -23.10 20.02
CA ASN A 741 6.23 -23.71 20.76
C ASN A 741 6.68 -23.94 22.19
N ILE A 742 5.78 -23.74 23.17
CA ILE A 742 6.12 -23.87 24.58
C ILE A 742 5.04 -24.61 25.40
N ILE A 743 5.45 -25.17 26.55
CA ILE A 743 4.58 -25.64 27.61
C ILE A 743 5.16 -25.14 28.93
N PHE A 744 4.35 -24.47 29.75
CA PHE A 744 4.69 -24.27 31.16
C PHE A 744 4.27 -25.49 31.95
N ASN A 745 5.12 -25.90 32.91
CA ASN A 745 4.78 -27.00 33.80
C ASN A 745 5.44 -26.79 35.18
N ASN A 746 4.99 -27.56 36.18
CA ASN A 746 5.48 -27.45 37.54
C ASN A 746 6.59 -28.47 37.91
N GLY A 747 7.10 -29.22 36.92
CA GLY A 747 8.10 -30.26 37.14
C GLY A 747 7.54 -31.57 37.74
N ASN A 748 6.26 -31.62 38.12
CA ASN A 748 5.59 -32.74 38.81
C ASN A 748 4.38 -33.29 38.09
N GLY A 749 4.29 -33.09 36.78
CA GLY A 749 3.26 -33.65 35.92
C GLY A 749 2.06 -32.74 35.60
N ALA A 750 1.86 -31.61 36.29
CA ALA A 750 0.88 -30.62 35.89
C ALA A 750 1.48 -29.67 34.86
N GLN A 751 0.83 -29.49 33.75
CA GLN A 751 1.30 -28.69 32.61
C GLN A 751 0.15 -27.94 31.94
N THR A 752 0.48 -26.86 31.23
CA THR A 752 -0.45 -26.17 30.32
C THR A 752 -0.69 -27.01 29.07
N ILE A 753 -1.70 -26.64 28.28
CA ILE A 753 -1.78 -27.07 26.88
C ILE A 753 -0.56 -26.59 26.12
N ASP A 754 -0.36 -27.12 24.90
CA ASP A 754 0.65 -26.64 23.97
C ASP A 754 0.34 -25.20 23.56
N ILE A 755 1.30 -24.31 23.75
CA ILE A 755 1.23 -22.92 23.29
C ILE A 755 2.13 -22.83 22.06
N LYS A 756 1.53 -22.68 20.86
CA LYS A 756 2.24 -22.86 19.60
C LYS A 756 2.39 -21.57 18.80
N GLY A 757 3.44 -21.54 17.96
CA GLY A 757 3.61 -20.53 16.92
C GLY A 757 3.99 -19.14 17.42
N LEU A 758 4.66 -19.03 18.57
CA LEU A 758 5.11 -17.74 19.10
C LEU A 758 6.24 -17.16 18.24
N THR A 759 6.00 -15.99 17.64
CA THR A 759 6.94 -15.31 16.74
C THR A 759 7.52 -14.02 17.32
N THR A 760 6.93 -13.51 18.42
CA THR A 760 7.32 -12.27 19.09
C THR A 760 7.40 -12.49 20.59
N ASP A 761 8.00 -11.54 21.31
CA ASP A 761 8.03 -11.53 22.77
C ASP A 761 6.61 -11.68 23.33
N SER A 762 6.44 -12.63 24.26
CA SER A 762 5.13 -13.06 24.73
C SER A 762 5.07 -13.17 26.26
N TYR A 763 3.97 -12.67 26.84
CA TYR A 763 3.78 -12.53 28.28
C TYR A 763 2.65 -13.43 28.76
N PHE A 764 2.91 -14.19 29.83
CA PHE A 764 1.96 -15.16 30.37
C PHE A 764 1.85 -15.06 31.89
N GLU A 765 0.64 -15.11 32.44
CA GLU A 765 0.39 -15.37 33.87
C GLU A 765 0.08 -16.86 34.07
N TYR A 766 1.00 -17.59 34.70
CA TYR A 766 0.89 -19.04 34.93
C TYR A 766 0.45 -19.33 36.36
N ASN A 767 -0.63 -20.10 36.50
CA ASN A 767 -1.20 -20.46 37.81
C ASN A 767 -0.43 -21.55 38.61
N GLY A 768 0.69 -22.03 38.06
CA GLY A 768 1.52 -23.07 38.68
C GLY A 768 1.02 -24.51 38.46
N THR A 769 -0.06 -24.69 37.64
CA THR A 769 -0.66 -26.04 37.40
C THR A 769 -0.96 -26.23 35.91
N THR A 770 -2.21 -26.00 35.45
CA THR A 770 -2.65 -26.36 34.11
C THR A 770 -3.03 -25.17 33.23
N SER A 771 -3.00 -23.95 33.78
CA SER A 771 -3.48 -22.77 33.08
C SER A 771 -2.41 -21.69 33.04
N ALA A 772 -2.18 -21.13 31.82
CA ALA A 772 -1.46 -19.88 31.60
C ALA A 772 -2.33 -18.94 30.77
N THR A 773 -2.50 -17.72 31.27
CA THR A 773 -3.22 -16.67 30.52
C THR A 773 -2.20 -15.86 29.74
N ASN A 774 -2.43 -15.68 28.45
CA ASN A 774 -1.62 -14.79 27.63
C ASN A 774 -2.04 -13.34 27.88
N VAL A 775 -1.11 -12.55 28.41
CA VAL A 775 -1.30 -11.13 28.74
C VAL A 775 -0.37 -10.24 27.90
N THR A 776 0.10 -10.72 26.77
CA THR A 776 1.05 -10.04 25.90
C THR A 776 0.54 -8.66 25.50
N SER A 777 -0.76 -8.52 25.19
CA SER A 777 -1.39 -7.24 24.83
C SER A 777 -1.37 -6.18 25.93
N GLN A 778 -1.08 -6.56 27.18
CA GLN A 778 -0.99 -5.63 28.30
C GLN A 778 0.44 -5.09 28.52
N HIS A 779 1.44 -5.73 27.91
CA HIS A 779 2.86 -5.47 28.17
C HIS A 779 3.71 -5.19 26.92
N THR A 780 3.14 -5.33 25.74
CA THR A 780 3.78 -4.95 24.50
C THR A 780 2.84 -4.04 23.72
N ASP A 781 3.36 -2.93 23.20
CA ASP A 781 2.80 -2.34 21.99
C ASP A 781 3.05 -3.39 20.90
N MET A 782 2.13 -4.37 20.78
CA MET A 782 2.17 -5.25 19.62
C MET A 782 2.10 -4.36 18.39
N PRO A 783 3.02 -4.53 17.39
CA PRO A 783 2.74 -3.95 16.08
C PRO A 783 1.35 -4.45 15.72
N ASP A 784 0.44 -3.52 15.39
CA ASP A 784 -0.90 -3.86 14.94
C ASP A 784 -0.73 -4.92 13.85
N ALA A 785 -0.98 -6.18 14.20
CA ALA A 785 -1.33 -7.15 13.19
C ALA A 785 -2.48 -6.47 12.44
N ASP A 786 -2.50 -6.48 11.12
CA ASP A 786 -3.53 -5.87 10.27
C ASP A 786 -4.91 -6.45 10.64
N ILE A 787 -5.38 -6.12 11.84
CA ILE A 787 -6.71 -6.50 12.32
C ILE A 787 -7.67 -5.58 11.59
N PRO A 788 -8.48 -6.11 10.70
CA PRO A 788 -9.40 -5.30 9.93
C PRO A 788 -10.30 -4.46 10.82
N SER A 789 -10.58 -3.24 10.44
CA SER A 789 -11.39 -2.29 11.19
C SER A 789 -12.82 -2.75 11.50
N CYS A 790 -13.30 -3.81 10.84
CA CYS A 790 -14.56 -4.47 11.15
C CYS A 790 -14.49 -5.36 12.40
N ALA A 791 -13.29 -5.76 12.84
CA ALA A 791 -13.08 -6.46 14.09
C ALA A 791 -12.91 -5.42 15.21
N THR A 792 -14.00 -5.16 15.95
CA THR A 792 -14.05 -4.15 16.99
C THR A 792 -14.19 -4.78 18.37
N TRP A 793 -13.74 -4.09 19.42
CA TRP A 793 -13.90 -4.58 20.80
C TRP A 793 -15.38 -4.68 21.17
N VAL A 794 -15.77 -5.77 21.84
CA VAL A 794 -17.13 -5.98 22.36
C VAL A 794 -17.06 -5.94 23.88
N ASN A 795 -17.68 -4.94 24.50
CA ASN A 795 -17.67 -4.75 25.93
C ASN A 795 -18.48 -5.85 26.64
N ASN A 796 -18.03 -6.27 27.82
CA ASN A 796 -18.70 -7.25 28.68
C ASN A 796 -18.99 -8.61 28.02
N ASP A 797 -18.24 -8.98 27.00
CA ASP A 797 -18.39 -10.24 26.30
C ASP A 797 -17.08 -11.02 26.21
N LEU A 798 -17.18 -12.33 26.14
CA LEU A 798 -16.11 -13.18 25.67
C LEU A 798 -16.35 -13.41 24.18
N PHE A 799 -15.48 -12.89 23.36
CA PHE A 799 -15.61 -12.96 21.92
C PHE A 799 -14.27 -13.21 21.22
N ILE A 800 -14.32 -13.71 20.02
CA ILE A 800 -13.18 -13.84 19.12
C ILE A 800 -13.58 -13.50 17.69
N TYR A 801 -12.58 -13.24 16.87
CA TYR A 801 -12.70 -13.14 15.42
C TYR A 801 -11.90 -14.24 14.75
N PHE A 802 -12.44 -14.77 13.66
CA PHE A 802 -11.78 -15.78 12.85
C PHE A 802 -11.85 -15.42 11.37
N GLU A 803 -10.70 -15.20 10.76
CA GLU A 803 -10.55 -15.05 9.32
C GLU A 803 -10.42 -16.43 8.68
N ALA A 804 -11.46 -16.85 7.95
CA ALA A 804 -11.51 -18.17 7.35
C ALA A 804 -10.81 -18.19 5.98
N ASN A 805 -9.50 -18.41 5.96
CA ASN A 805 -8.72 -18.42 4.72
C ASN A 805 -8.93 -19.68 3.88
N GLN A 806 -9.14 -20.82 4.51
CA GLN A 806 -9.30 -22.13 3.86
C GLN A 806 -10.63 -22.81 4.15
N TYR A 807 -11.36 -22.38 5.18
CA TYR A 807 -12.60 -23.00 5.60
C TYR A 807 -13.82 -22.32 4.96
N TYR A 808 -14.68 -23.14 4.36
CA TYR A 808 -15.92 -22.69 3.70
C TYR A 808 -17.11 -22.66 4.65
N GLU A 809 -17.11 -23.58 5.61
CA GLU A 809 -18.10 -23.69 6.68
C GLU A 809 -17.37 -23.73 8.02
N PRO A 810 -16.87 -22.58 8.51
CA PRO A 810 -16.06 -22.56 9.72
C PRO A 810 -16.90 -22.79 10.97
N TYR A 811 -16.39 -23.61 11.85
CA TYR A 811 -16.88 -23.90 13.18
C TYR A 811 -15.78 -23.61 14.19
N THR A 812 -16.16 -23.26 15.42
CA THR A 812 -15.25 -23.14 16.54
C THR A 812 -15.63 -24.06 17.69
N TRP A 813 -14.63 -24.62 18.37
CA TRP A 813 -14.75 -25.39 19.59
C TRP A 813 -13.93 -24.70 20.67
N ILE A 814 -14.58 -24.30 21.77
CA ILE A 814 -13.98 -23.51 22.86
C ILE A 814 -14.25 -24.25 24.16
N TRP A 815 -13.19 -24.46 24.95
CA TRP A 815 -13.27 -25.29 26.16
C TRP A 815 -12.28 -24.85 27.25
N ASN A 816 -12.54 -25.37 28.47
CA ASN A 816 -11.55 -25.59 29.51
C ASN A 816 -11.68 -27.02 30.03
N ASP A 817 -10.92 -27.40 31.07
CA ASP A 817 -10.86 -28.78 31.63
C ASP A 817 -12.24 -29.41 31.89
N ASN A 818 -13.28 -28.61 32.14
CA ASN A 818 -14.57 -29.08 32.62
C ASN A 818 -15.77 -28.61 31.81
N THR A 819 -15.60 -27.67 30.88
CA THR A 819 -16.71 -26.97 30.23
C THR A 819 -16.43 -26.76 28.74
N ASN A 820 -17.43 -27.05 27.90
CA ASN A 820 -17.51 -26.64 26.52
C ASN A 820 -18.36 -25.37 26.43
N PHE A 821 -17.78 -24.29 25.95
CA PHE A 821 -18.41 -22.95 25.83
C PHE A 821 -19.16 -22.76 24.51
N THR A 822 -18.96 -23.63 23.52
CA THR A 822 -19.61 -23.51 22.20
C THR A 822 -20.96 -24.22 22.13
N GLY A 823 -21.40 -24.87 23.19
CA GLY A 823 -22.68 -25.60 23.26
C GLY A 823 -22.73 -26.79 22.29
N GLY A 824 -23.39 -27.86 22.73
CA GLY A 824 -23.62 -29.04 21.89
C GLY A 824 -22.41 -29.97 21.75
N ALA A 825 -22.50 -30.87 20.76
CA ALA A 825 -21.46 -31.85 20.41
C ALA A 825 -20.49 -31.26 19.36
N TRP A 826 -19.33 -31.94 19.19
CA TRP A 826 -18.44 -31.67 18.07
C TRP A 826 -19.19 -31.54 16.73
N PRO A 827 -18.93 -30.56 15.87
CA PRO A 827 -17.78 -29.63 15.86
C PRO A 827 -17.99 -28.30 16.63
N GLY A 828 -18.98 -28.16 17.47
CA GLY A 828 -19.22 -26.96 18.27
C GLY A 828 -20.13 -25.94 17.61
N SER A 829 -19.80 -24.64 17.72
CA SER A 829 -20.60 -23.56 17.15
C SER A 829 -20.19 -23.26 15.71
N ALA A 830 -21.17 -23.22 14.80
CA ALA A 830 -20.95 -22.67 13.47
C ALA A 830 -20.65 -21.17 13.55
N LEU A 831 -19.66 -20.72 12.84
CA LEU A 831 -19.34 -19.29 12.71
C LEU A 831 -20.19 -18.71 11.57
N ILE A 832 -21.31 -18.11 11.93
CA ILE A 832 -22.29 -17.54 10.98
C ILE A 832 -22.38 -16.01 11.03
N ASP A 833 -21.90 -15.39 12.10
CA ASP A 833 -21.88 -13.94 12.25
C ASP A 833 -20.67 -13.36 11.49
N VAL A 834 -20.91 -12.86 10.28
CA VAL A 834 -19.89 -12.25 9.44
C VAL A 834 -19.71 -10.80 9.87
N ALA A 835 -18.63 -10.50 10.58
CA ALA A 835 -18.27 -9.16 11.01
C ALA A 835 -17.77 -8.28 9.87
N GLY A 836 -17.19 -8.90 8.83
CA GLY A 836 -16.66 -8.19 7.67
C GLY A 836 -15.85 -9.09 6.75
N VAL A 837 -15.08 -8.46 5.88
CA VAL A 837 -14.19 -9.12 4.93
C VAL A 837 -12.77 -8.62 5.17
N ALA A 838 -11.83 -9.53 5.33
CA ALA A 838 -10.41 -9.23 5.48
C ALA A 838 -9.82 -8.68 4.17
N PRO A 839 -8.66 -8.00 4.22
CA PRO A 839 -7.91 -7.62 3.01
C PRO A 839 -7.58 -8.82 2.10
N SER A 840 -7.52 -10.03 2.67
CA SER A 840 -7.39 -11.30 1.93
C SER A 840 -8.61 -11.63 1.06
N GLY A 841 -9.71 -10.86 1.14
CA GLY A 841 -10.99 -11.14 0.51
C GLY A 841 -11.78 -12.28 1.18
N LYS A 842 -11.38 -12.71 2.36
CA LYS A 842 -12.03 -13.77 3.14
C LYS A 842 -12.94 -13.19 4.21
N ASN A 843 -14.01 -13.93 4.51
CA ASN A 843 -14.92 -13.52 5.56
C ASN A 843 -14.24 -13.59 6.92
N ILE A 844 -14.48 -12.57 7.73
CA ILE A 844 -14.14 -12.50 9.13
C ILE A 844 -15.42 -12.84 9.89
N TYR A 845 -15.39 -13.89 10.66
CA TYR A 845 -16.49 -14.31 11.49
C TYR A 845 -16.24 -13.89 12.93
N ARG A 846 -17.29 -13.48 13.63
CA ARG A 846 -17.29 -13.26 15.06
C ARG A 846 -18.00 -14.42 15.75
N TRP A 847 -17.41 -14.90 16.84
CA TRP A 847 -18.12 -15.71 17.82
C TRP A 847 -18.18 -14.91 19.13
N SER A 848 -19.32 -14.96 19.78
CA SER A 848 -19.64 -14.24 21.02
C SER A 848 -20.34 -15.17 21.97
N TYR A 849 -19.93 -15.15 23.24
CA TYR A 849 -20.55 -15.93 24.31
C TYR A 849 -21.76 -15.20 24.90
N GLY A 850 -21.84 -13.88 24.72
CA GLY A 850 -22.92 -13.03 25.26
C GLY A 850 -22.64 -12.43 26.64
N ASN A 851 -21.60 -12.86 27.31
CA ASN A 851 -21.08 -12.28 28.54
C ASN A 851 -19.68 -12.82 28.85
N VAL A 852 -18.96 -12.23 29.78
CA VAL A 852 -17.69 -12.76 30.26
C VAL A 852 -17.98 -13.83 31.34
N PRO A 853 -17.68 -15.12 31.10
CA PRO A 853 -17.93 -16.16 32.07
C PRO A 853 -16.98 -16.05 33.29
N THR A 854 -17.46 -16.43 34.47
CA THR A 854 -16.67 -16.37 35.71
C THR A 854 -15.42 -17.27 35.70
N THR A 855 -15.43 -18.32 34.86
CA THR A 855 -14.26 -19.16 34.57
C THR A 855 -14.03 -19.12 33.09
N LEU A 856 -12.94 -18.51 32.68
CA LEU A 856 -12.57 -18.34 31.26
C LEU A 856 -12.22 -19.71 30.63
N PRO A 857 -12.55 -19.89 29.34
CA PRO A 857 -12.01 -21.01 28.59
C PRO A 857 -10.50 -20.85 28.39
N SER A 858 -9.81 -21.98 28.23
CA SER A 858 -8.36 -22.05 28.06
C SER A 858 -7.97 -22.41 26.64
N GLY A 859 -8.82 -23.09 25.89
CA GLY A 859 -8.53 -23.57 24.56
C GLY A 859 -9.60 -23.18 23.53
N ILE A 860 -9.13 -23.02 22.29
CA ILE A 860 -9.95 -22.80 21.10
C ILE A 860 -9.34 -23.54 19.91
N LEU A 861 -10.17 -24.07 19.06
CA LEU A 861 -9.80 -24.53 17.72
C LEU A 861 -10.88 -24.19 16.69
N PHE A 862 -10.51 -24.24 15.44
CA PHE A 862 -11.43 -24.04 14.32
C PHE A 862 -11.46 -25.27 13.41
N SER A 863 -12.60 -25.52 12.78
CA SER A 863 -12.74 -26.62 11.84
C SER A 863 -13.64 -26.24 10.68
N ASN A 864 -13.47 -26.93 9.55
CA ASN A 864 -14.38 -26.83 8.42
C ASN A 864 -15.45 -27.92 8.57
N HIS A 865 -16.53 -27.59 9.27
CA HIS A 865 -17.61 -28.53 9.62
C HIS A 865 -17.07 -29.83 10.27
N GLY A 866 -16.06 -29.71 11.12
CA GLY A 866 -15.46 -30.83 11.85
C GLY A 866 -14.16 -31.38 11.25
N ALA A 867 -13.93 -31.25 9.96
CA ALA A 867 -12.66 -31.65 9.30
C ALA A 867 -12.47 -30.97 7.95
N PRO A 868 -11.26 -30.48 7.60
CA PRO A 868 -10.09 -30.44 8.49
C PRO A 868 -10.29 -29.51 9.68
N GLN A 869 -9.44 -29.62 10.69
CA GLN A 869 -9.41 -28.75 11.86
C GLN A 869 -8.01 -28.18 12.07
N THR A 870 -7.94 -27.06 12.79
CA THR A 870 -6.66 -26.49 13.25
C THR A 870 -6.06 -27.33 14.39
N SER A 871 -4.83 -27.02 14.74
CA SER A 871 -4.33 -27.36 16.09
C SER A 871 -5.12 -26.61 17.16
N ASP A 872 -4.96 -27.03 18.40
CA ASP A 872 -5.50 -26.33 19.56
C ASP A 872 -4.72 -25.03 19.78
N PHE A 873 -5.43 -23.91 19.92
CA PHE A 873 -4.85 -22.62 20.26
C PHE A 873 -5.23 -22.20 21.68
N LEU A 874 -4.42 -21.34 22.28
CA LEU A 874 -4.82 -20.65 23.48
C LEU A 874 -5.94 -19.65 23.15
N LEU A 875 -6.99 -19.65 23.97
CA LEU A 875 -8.04 -18.65 23.79
C LEU A 875 -7.61 -17.31 24.38
N VAL A 876 -7.79 -16.25 23.61
CA VAL A 876 -7.60 -14.87 24.05
C VAL A 876 -8.91 -14.11 23.80
N ASN A 877 -9.43 -13.42 24.82
CA ASN A 877 -10.63 -12.59 24.63
C ASN A 877 -10.30 -11.43 23.67
N GLY A 878 -11.15 -11.21 22.68
CA GLY A 878 -10.88 -10.27 21.60
C GLY A 878 -9.81 -10.76 20.59
N GLY A 879 -9.42 -12.02 20.66
CA GLY A 879 -8.41 -12.61 19.77
C GLY A 879 -8.88 -12.65 18.33
N TYR A 880 -8.00 -12.27 17.41
CA TYR A 880 -8.18 -12.37 15.97
C TYR A 880 -7.34 -13.54 15.44
N TYR A 881 -8.01 -14.56 14.93
CA TYR A 881 -7.42 -15.84 14.55
C TYR A 881 -7.53 -16.13 13.07
N THR A 882 -6.63 -16.95 12.59
CA THR A 882 -6.71 -17.67 11.30
C THR A 882 -6.53 -19.16 11.52
N GLU A 883 -6.52 -19.96 10.46
CA GLU A 883 -6.18 -21.39 10.56
C GLU A 883 -4.74 -21.63 11.03
N GLN A 884 -3.89 -20.64 10.99
CA GLN A 884 -2.48 -20.71 11.43
C GLN A 884 -2.29 -20.32 12.91
N GLY A 885 -3.28 -19.69 13.52
CA GLY A 885 -3.23 -19.29 14.94
C GLY A 885 -3.75 -17.88 15.20
N LEU A 886 -3.43 -17.38 16.39
CA LEU A 886 -3.71 -16.02 16.80
C LEU A 886 -2.80 -15.05 16.07
N LEU A 887 -3.39 -14.11 15.36
CA LEU A 887 -2.66 -13.01 14.69
C LEU A 887 -2.49 -11.79 15.58
N GLY A 888 -3.42 -11.54 16.48
CA GLY A 888 -3.40 -10.39 17.38
C GLY A 888 -4.67 -10.32 18.21
N THR A 889 -4.83 -9.24 18.96
CA THR A 889 -6.05 -8.94 19.73
C THR A 889 -6.64 -7.61 19.29
N VAL A 890 -7.95 -7.57 19.20
CA VAL A 890 -8.68 -6.33 18.95
C VAL A 890 -8.39 -5.35 20.09
N ALA A 891 -7.99 -4.14 19.77
CA ALA A 891 -7.67 -3.13 20.76
C ALA A 891 -8.89 -2.82 21.63
N GLN A 892 -8.73 -2.99 22.94
CA GLN A 892 -9.72 -2.51 23.88
C GLN A 892 -9.65 -0.97 23.88
N PRO A 893 -10.78 -0.26 23.78
CA PRO A 893 -10.78 1.19 23.91
C PRO A 893 -10.07 1.60 25.21
N SER A 894 -9.18 2.59 25.13
CA SER A 894 -8.52 3.13 26.33
C SER A 894 -9.60 3.56 27.31
N ALA A 895 -9.49 3.15 28.57
CA ALA A 895 -10.43 3.58 29.59
C ALA A 895 -10.40 5.11 29.71
N VAL A 896 -11.45 5.77 29.29
CA VAL A 896 -11.63 7.20 29.49
C VAL A 896 -12.02 7.37 30.96
N ALA A 897 -11.30 8.21 31.69
CA ALA A 897 -11.64 8.47 33.09
C ALA A 897 -13.06 9.02 33.16
N GLY A 898 -13.92 8.41 33.97
CA GLY A 898 -15.32 8.80 34.07
C GLY A 898 -16.27 8.12 33.08
N ASP A 899 -15.76 7.40 32.10
CA ASP A 899 -16.56 6.57 31.18
C ASP A 899 -17.00 5.31 31.91
N VAL A 900 -18.20 5.36 32.42
CA VAL A 900 -18.82 4.29 33.23
C VAL A 900 -19.53 3.29 32.34
N ASN A 901 -20.10 3.73 31.24
CA ASN A 901 -20.90 2.92 30.34
C ASN A 901 -20.09 2.31 29.17
N GLY A 902 -18.82 2.72 28.99
CA GLY A 902 -17.93 2.18 27.99
C GLY A 902 -18.22 2.69 26.57
N ASP A 903 -18.85 3.85 26.42
CA ASP A 903 -19.13 4.45 25.11
C ASP A 903 -17.95 5.27 24.56
N GLY A 904 -16.86 5.42 25.34
CA GLY A 904 -15.65 6.13 24.98
C GLY A 904 -15.65 7.61 25.35
N GLU A 905 -16.71 8.11 25.99
CA GLU A 905 -16.83 9.49 26.42
C GLU A 905 -17.25 9.57 27.90
N CYS A 906 -16.84 10.60 28.64
CA CYS A 906 -17.32 10.88 30.00
C CYS A 906 -18.38 11.95 29.92
N THR A 907 -19.65 11.57 30.02
CA THR A 907 -20.80 12.45 29.82
C THR A 907 -21.89 12.24 30.89
N GLY A 908 -23.02 12.94 30.78
CA GLY A 908 -24.19 12.71 31.63
C GLY A 908 -24.82 11.32 31.51
N SER A 909 -24.48 10.54 30.42
CA SER A 909 -24.91 9.14 30.26
C SER A 909 -24.26 8.24 31.32
N ASP A 910 -23.00 8.49 31.66
CA ASP A 910 -22.24 7.76 32.66
C ASP A 910 -22.79 7.97 34.08
N VAL A 911 -23.12 9.20 34.34
CA VAL A 911 -23.82 9.57 35.59
C VAL A 911 -25.17 8.84 35.70
N THR A 912 -25.90 8.78 34.59
CA THR A 912 -27.21 8.09 34.55
C THR A 912 -27.01 6.58 34.75
N ALA A 913 -26.01 5.99 34.13
CA ALA A 913 -25.66 4.56 34.28
C ALA A 913 -25.36 4.22 35.75
N LEU A 914 -24.51 5.02 36.44
CA LEU A 914 -24.26 4.87 37.87
C LEU A 914 -25.50 5.03 38.74
N TYR A 915 -26.38 5.99 38.48
CA TYR A 915 -27.62 6.13 39.17
C TYR A 915 -28.55 4.95 39.00
N ASN A 916 -28.64 4.39 37.79
CA ASN A 916 -29.45 3.21 37.51
C ASN A 916 -28.94 1.99 38.31
N LEU A 917 -27.60 1.78 38.36
CA LEU A 917 -27.04 0.74 39.19
C LEU A 917 -27.31 0.95 40.68
N ILE A 918 -27.06 2.15 41.20
CA ILE A 918 -27.21 2.44 42.64
C ILE A 918 -28.67 2.39 43.11
N LEU A 919 -29.59 2.92 42.29
CA LEU A 919 -31.02 3.07 42.69
C LEU A 919 -31.87 1.85 42.29
N TYR A 920 -31.55 1.19 41.21
CA TYR A 920 -32.38 0.14 40.60
C TYR A 920 -31.67 -1.19 40.50
N ASN A 921 -30.38 -1.26 40.91
CA ASN A 921 -29.51 -2.45 40.75
C ASN A 921 -29.42 -2.92 39.29
N ASP A 922 -29.49 -1.95 38.37
CA ASP A 922 -29.33 -2.23 36.93
C ASP A 922 -27.89 -2.04 36.51
N SER A 923 -27.19 -3.15 36.29
CA SER A 923 -25.76 -3.19 35.87
C SER A 923 -25.61 -3.34 34.36
N SER A 924 -26.70 -3.33 33.58
CA SER A 924 -26.66 -3.63 32.16
C SER A 924 -25.83 -2.65 31.31
N ALA A 925 -25.59 -1.44 31.82
CA ALA A 925 -24.84 -0.38 31.16
C ALA A 925 -23.52 -0.04 31.87
N ILE A 926 -23.02 -0.87 32.81
CA ILE A 926 -21.84 -0.56 33.62
C ILE A 926 -20.63 -1.36 33.10
N VAL A 927 -19.60 -0.67 32.71
CA VAL A 927 -18.28 -1.23 32.36
C VAL A 927 -17.26 -0.95 33.46
N ASN A 928 -17.25 0.27 33.98
CA ASN A 928 -16.34 0.70 35.04
C ASN A 928 -17.07 1.60 36.04
N GLY A 929 -17.65 1.03 37.10
CA GLY A 929 -18.49 1.73 38.03
C GLY A 929 -17.76 2.37 39.22
N ASP A 930 -16.65 1.82 39.68
CA ASP A 930 -15.82 2.32 40.79
C ASP A 930 -14.85 3.38 40.24
N GLN A 931 -15.30 4.60 40.20
CA GLN A 931 -14.57 5.73 39.62
C GLN A 931 -13.63 6.45 40.57
N ASN A 932 -13.82 6.21 41.88
CA ASN A 932 -12.94 6.75 42.91
C ASN A 932 -11.91 5.75 43.46
N GLY A 933 -12.00 4.45 43.01
CA GLY A 933 -11.07 3.38 43.37
C GLY A 933 -11.16 2.89 44.81
N ASP A 934 -12.31 3.11 45.49
CA ASP A 934 -12.51 2.70 46.90
C ASP A 934 -13.02 1.24 47.09
N GLY A 935 -13.26 0.54 45.98
CA GLY A 935 -13.73 -0.83 45.92
C GLY A 935 -15.25 -0.98 46.08
N SER A 936 -16.02 0.09 46.04
CA SER A 936 -17.47 0.09 46.19
C SER A 936 -18.11 1.08 45.21
N ILE A 937 -19.17 0.69 44.52
CA ILE A 937 -19.92 1.64 43.66
C ILE A 937 -21.02 2.32 44.44
N THR A 938 -20.88 3.62 44.66
CA THR A 938 -21.74 4.44 45.50
C THR A 938 -21.97 5.85 44.94
N GLY A 939 -22.67 6.71 45.66
CA GLY A 939 -22.83 8.10 45.26
C GLY A 939 -21.53 8.92 45.21
N SER A 940 -20.41 8.39 45.79
CA SER A 940 -19.10 9.02 45.65
C SER A 940 -18.53 8.85 44.23
N ASP A 941 -18.84 7.75 43.54
CA ASP A 941 -18.43 7.53 42.15
C ASP A 941 -19.18 8.43 41.20
N VAL A 942 -20.49 8.67 41.47
CA VAL A 942 -21.27 9.69 40.77
C VAL A 942 -20.60 11.06 40.88
N THR A 943 -20.11 11.39 42.08
CA THR A 943 -19.42 12.67 42.30
C THR A 943 -18.08 12.72 41.57
N ALA A 944 -17.36 11.60 41.52
CA ALA A 944 -16.09 11.48 40.78
C ALA A 944 -16.31 11.72 39.26
N VAL A 945 -17.34 11.10 38.66
CA VAL A 945 -17.71 11.33 37.28
C VAL A 945 -18.12 12.79 37.02
N TYR A 946 -18.93 13.38 37.89
CA TYR A 946 -19.26 14.80 37.77
C TYR A 946 -18.03 15.74 37.83
N ASN A 947 -17.09 15.45 38.70
CA ASN A 947 -15.85 16.23 38.78
C ASN A 947 -15.05 16.14 37.48
N ILE A 948 -14.97 14.94 36.86
CA ILE A 948 -14.32 14.78 35.56
C ILE A 948 -15.04 15.58 34.46
N ILE A 949 -16.37 15.48 34.38
CA ILE A 949 -17.18 16.23 33.39
C ILE A 949 -17.00 17.75 33.57
N LEU A 950 -16.84 18.21 34.78
CA LEU A 950 -16.69 19.65 35.09
C LEU A 950 -15.23 20.12 35.06
N GLY A 951 -14.27 19.20 34.87
CA GLY A 951 -12.84 19.53 34.87
C GLY A 951 -12.27 19.92 36.22
N LEU A 952 -12.83 19.39 37.34
CA LEU A 952 -12.51 19.73 38.74
C LEU A 952 -11.53 18.75 39.37
#